data_cbff61ab2cc700075a9bdee4460d3da5
#
_entry.id   cbff61ab2cc700075a9bdee4460d3da5
#
_cell.length_a   1.000
_cell.length_b   1.000
_cell.length_c   1.000
_cell.angle_alpha   90.00
_cell.angle_beta   90.00
_cell.angle_gamma   90.00
#
_symmetry.space_group_name_H-M   'P 1'
#
loop_
_entity.id
_entity.type
_entity.pdbx_description
1 polymer ?
#
loop_
_entity_poly.entity_id
_entity_poly.type
_entity_poly.pdbx_seq_one_letter_code
_entity_poly.pdbx_strand_id
1 'polypeptide(L)'
;MRMFLLIPILLPVLAGVLVLALPVLHRRTPLRLVSGCVFVAELAAVLIADSSGVILTPALSLGDNLALMLSTDGMGKLFTLLVACIFAVVGFYAFSYLTHEEREWQFIGFYLLTEGALMLVGFAGSLVTFYMGYEMMTLFSLPLVLHERTPEAVAAAKKYLYYSSFGALCGLFGIFVLTPALTSAGFSAGGSLGGEVGGMTLAAVFVMLLGFGAKAGMFPLHIWLPTAHPVAPAPASALLSGILTKSGIFGVIAVTVNVFRHDPAWGNMLLALGVITMFGGALLALFSVNFKRTLACSSMSQIGFILIGIGLVAALGEENMLAARGTLLHMMNHSLFKLLLFMVAGVIYMNTHKLNLNELKGWGRGKPLLMVLYLPGALGIGGIPLFSGYISKTLLHEGIVEYAEMAAETGGAAGWITVLEWVFLLTGGMTLAYMGKLFTVLFIDRPQKVHLTAKEKKRPEKGIRKSYMSPLSVVTLSVVALIIPIFGILPGLTMNQLADLTAPFFGAESAGDIAYFSLTNLKGSLISILFGVVIYLAVMRLLARKTADGQREYLDCWPVWLDLENSVYRVLLEKVLLGAVCGFCDGLADRGIGVMNRVFFREKSEDYWMEKGMTAEKLRKRLRIRQEQILTSSLSFGLLLCAAGMVATLLYLLYWR
;
A
#
# COMPACT_ATOMS: atom_id res chain seq x y z
N MET A 1 -2.43 -4.59 -33.90
CA MET A 1 -2.51 -3.41 -33.02
C MET A 1 -3.08 -3.75 -31.61
N ARG A 2 -4.20 -4.46 -31.49
CA ARG A 2 -4.83 -4.84 -30.19
C ARG A 2 -3.95 -5.76 -29.30
N MET A 3 -3.07 -6.58 -29.88
CA MET A 3 -2.18 -7.47 -29.12
C MET A 3 -1.07 -6.76 -28.36
N PHE A 4 -0.71 -5.53 -28.72
CA PHE A 4 0.39 -4.79 -28.06
C PHE A 4 0.09 -4.44 -26.59
N LEU A 5 -1.19 -4.27 -26.22
CA LEU A 5 -1.58 -4.03 -24.82
C LEU A 5 -1.41 -5.26 -23.91
N LEU A 6 -1.47 -6.45 -24.49
CA LEU A 6 -1.30 -7.68 -23.71
C LEU A 6 0.17 -7.99 -23.44
N ILE A 7 1.10 -7.45 -24.23
CA ILE A 7 2.53 -7.72 -24.07
C ILE A 7 3.05 -7.27 -22.72
N PRO A 8 2.83 -6.02 -22.26
CA PRO A 8 3.29 -5.59 -20.94
C PRO A 8 2.64 -6.36 -19.77
N ILE A 9 1.45 -6.91 -19.97
CA ILE A 9 0.79 -7.72 -18.94
C ILE A 9 1.37 -9.14 -18.92
N LEU A 10 1.49 -9.78 -20.10
CA LEU A 10 1.84 -11.19 -20.21
C LEU A 10 3.34 -11.44 -20.13
N LEU A 11 4.19 -10.53 -20.61
CA LEU A 11 5.65 -10.68 -20.60
C LEU A 11 6.20 -10.96 -19.19
N PRO A 12 5.95 -10.11 -18.17
CA PRO A 12 6.45 -10.37 -16.85
C PRO A 12 5.73 -11.56 -16.19
N VAL A 13 4.44 -11.81 -16.46
CA VAL A 13 3.73 -12.99 -15.93
C VAL A 13 4.35 -14.28 -16.46
N LEU A 14 4.54 -14.40 -17.76
CA LEU A 14 5.15 -15.60 -18.37
C LEU A 14 6.58 -15.79 -17.90
N ALA A 15 7.37 -14.71 -17.84
CA ALA A 15 8.73 -14.76 -17.30
C ALA A 15 8.75 -15.21 -15.83
N GLY A 16 7.86 -14.69 -15.00
CA GLY A 16 7.71 -15.07 -13.61
C GLY A 16 7.36 -16.56 -13.44
N VAL A 17 6.39 -17.06 -14.21
CA VAL A 17 6.04 -18.49 -14.24
C VAL A 17 7.23 -19.34 -14.68
N LEU A 18 7.96 -18.95 -15.73
CA LEU A 18 9.15 -19.68 -16.21
C LEU A 18 10.25 -19.69 -15.14
N VAL A 19 10.49 -18.57 -14.46
CA VAL A 19 11.47 -18.50 -13.36
C VAL A 19 11.10 -19.45 -12.22
N LEU A 20 9.82 -19.54 -11.87
CA LEU A 20 9.36 -20.43 -10.81
C LEU A 20 9.39 -21.92 -11.21
N ALA A 21 9.10 -22.23 -12.49
CA ALA A 21 8.94 -23.58 -12.98
C ALA A 21 10.25 -24.25 -13.44
N LEU A 22 11.21 -23.48 -14.00
CA LEU A 22 12.39 -24.05 -14.65
C LEU A 22 13.63 -24.07 -13.74
N PRO A 23 14.14 -25.25 -13.34
CA PRO A 23 15.32 -25.36 -12.47
C PRO A 23 16.59 -24.69 -13.02
N VAL A 24 16.72 -24.56 -14.36
CA VAL A 24 17.84 -23.85 -15.00
C VAL A 24 17.88 -22.38 -14.57
N LEU A 25 16.70 -21.74 -14.41
CA LEU A 25 16.57 -20.35 -13.97
C LEU A 25 16.74 -20.17 -12.46
N HIS A 26 16.88 -21.25 -11.68
CA HIS A 26 17.22 -21.13 -10.25
C HIS A 26 18.70 -20.80 -10.03
N ARG A 27 19.54 -20.93 -11.06
CA ARG A 27 20.95 -20.49 -11.01
C ARG A 27 21.04 -18.98 -11.20
N ARG A 28 21.91 -18.32 -10.42
CA ARG A 28 22.00 -16.83 -10.37
C ARG A 28 22.27 -16.17 -11.70
N THR A 29 23.20 -16.71 -12.52
CA THR A 29 23.57 -16.08 -13.79
C THR A 29 22.42 -16.07 -14.79
N PRO A 30 21.80 -17.21 -15.17
CA PRO A 30 20.68 -17.21 -16.11
C PRO A 30 19.45 -16.48 -15.53
N LEU A 31 19.18 -16.57 -14.23
CA LEU A 31 18.12 -15.82 -13.57
C LEU A 31 18.26 -14.32 -13.81
N ARG A 32 19.41 -13.76 -13.45
CA ARG A 32 19.68 -12.32 -13.55
C ARG A 32 19.73 -11.81 -14.99
N LEU A 33 20.27 -12.63 -15.91
CA LEU A 33 20.27 -12.29 -17.31
C LEU A 33 18.84 -12.21 -17.87
N VAL A 34 18.05 -13.28 -17.71
CA VAL A 34 16.69 -13.33 -18.22
C VAL A 34 15.82 -12.24 -17.58
N SER A 35 15.83 -12.11 -16.26
CA SER A 35 15.02 -11.09 -15.57
C SER A 35 15.46 -9.67 -15.93
N GLY A 36 16.77 -9.42 -16.08
CA GLY A 36 17.29 -8.12 -16.53
C GLY A 36 16.84 -7.77 -17.96
N CYS A 37 16.84 -8.76 -18.87
CA CYS A 37 16.29 -8.57 -20.22
C CYS A 37 14.77 -8.29 -20.18
N VAL A 38 14.02 -8.96 -19.31
CA VAL A 38 12.58 -8.73 -19.13
C VAL A 38 12.31 -7.32 -18.64
N PHE A 39 13.04 -6.80 -17.65
CA PHE A 39 12.87 -5.43 -17.14
C PHE A 39 13.12 -4.37 -18.24
N VAL A 40 14.12 -4.58 -19.10
CA VAL A 40 14.37 -3.66 -20.21
C VAL A 40 13.32 -3.78 -21.31
N ALA A 41 12.93 -5.01 -21.66
CA ALA A 41 11.90 -5.27 -22.66
C ALA A 41 10.53 -4.73 -22.22
N GLU A 42 10.24 -4.78 -20.92
CA GLU A 42 8.99 -4.27 -20.34
C GLU A 42 8.88 -2.74 -20.50
N LEU A 43 9.95 -1.99 -20.26
CA LEU A 43 9.97 -0.54 -20.52
C LEU A 43 9.65 -0.23 -21.98
N ALA A 44 10.23 -0.97 -22.92
CA ALA A 44 9.95 -0.79 -24.35
C ALA A 44 8.50 -1.19 -24.70
N ALA A 45 8.01 -2.28 -24.12
CA ALA A 45 6.65 -2.77 -24.33
C ALA A 45 5.59 -1.78 -23.86
N VAL A 46 5.79 -1.15 -22.67
CA VAL A 46 4.91 -0.11 -22.15
C VAL A 46 4.89 1.11 -23.06
N LEU A 47 6.05 1.61 -23.50
CA LEU A 47 6.11 2.78 -24.40
C LEU A 47 5.40 2.52 -25.74
N ILE A 48 5.51 1.30 -26.29
CA ILE A 48 4.80 0.90 -27.50
C ILE A 48 3.29 0.78 -27.25
N ALA A 49 2.88 0.19 -26.13
CA ALA A 49 1.48 0.05 -25.74
C ALA A 49 0.82 1.43 -25.56
N ASP A 50 1.47 2.33 -24.85
CA ASP A 50 0.98 3.69 -24.56
C ASP A 50 0.81 4.55 -25.84
N SER A 51 1.61 4.29 -26.86
CA SER A 51 1.48 4.97 -28.17
C SER A 51 0.29 4.46 -29.00
N SER A 52 -0.32 3.33 -28.64
CA SER A 52 -1.37 2.68 -29.44
C SER A 52 -2.73 3.38 -29.40
N GLY A 53 -3.05 4.11 -28.31
CA GLY A 53 -4.32 4.82 -28.14
C GLY A 53 -5.58 3.92 -28.19
N VAL A 54 -5.45 2.63 -27.85
CA VAL A 54 -6.50 1.62 -28.08
C VAL A 54 -7.35 1.41 -26.85
N ILE A 55 -8.66 1.61 -26.99
CA ILE A 55 -9.66 1.08 -26.04
C ILE A 55 -10.13 -0.26 -26.60
N LEU A 56 -9.89 -1.34 -25.86
CA LEU A 56 -10.44 -2.65 -26.23
C LEU A 56 -11.91 -2.70 -25.82
N THR A 57 -12.76 -3.06 -26.78
CA THR A 57 -14.13 -3.49 -26.49
C THR A 57 -14.11 -4.72 -25.58
N PRO A 58 -15.17 -4.96 -24.79
CA PRO A 58 -15.20 -6.04 -23.81
C PRO A 58 -14.75 -7.37 -24.42
N ALA A 59 -13.66 -7.92 -23.88
CA ALA A 59 -13.17 -9.24 -24.26
C ALA A 59 -14.09 -10.34 -23.71
N LEU A 60 -14.73 -10.06 -22.57
CA LEU A 60 -15.71 -10.91 -21.93
C LEU A 60 -16.74 -10.01 -21.26
N SER A 61 -17.99 -10.05 -21.71
CA SER A 61 -19.13 -9.44 -21.04
C SER A 61 -19.71 -10.46 -20.07
N LEU A 62 -19.74 -10.11 -18.78
CA LEU A 62 -20.37 -10.92 -17.74
C LEU A 62 -21.80 -10.47 -17.44
N GLY A 63 -22.26 -9.39 -18.08
CA GLY A 63 -23.58 -8.79 -17.94
C GLY A 63 -23.61 -7.37 -18.47
N ASP A 64 -24.75 -6.69 -18.34
CA ASP A 64 -24.86 -5.27 -18.62
C ASP A 64 -23.96 -4.50 -17.66
N ASN A 65 -23.11 -3.63 -18.17
CA ASN A 65 -22.14 -2.84 -17.41
C ASN A 65 -21.10 -3.65 -16.59
N LEU A 66 -20.98 -4.95 -16.80
CA LEU A 66 -19.96 -5.81 -16.19
C LEU A 66 -19.09 -6.43 -17.27
N ALA A 67 -17.94 -5.84 -17.59
CA ALA A 67 -17.10 -6.29 -18.68
C ALA A 67 -15.61 -6.16 -18.37
N LEU A 68 -14.81 -7.08 -18.92
CA LEU A 68 -13.36 -6.96 -18.93
C LEU A 68 -12.95 -6.01 -20.06
N MET A 69 -12.36 -4.89 -19.71
CA MET A 69 -11.93 -3.86 -20.65
C MET A 69 -10.49 -3.43 -20.37
N LEU A 70 -9.71 -3.25 -21.41
CA LEU A 70 -8.37 -2.64 -21.34
C LEU A 70 -8.40 -1.29 -22.04
N SER A 71 -7.68 -0.30 -21.47
CA SER A 71 -7.60 1.06 -21.99
C SER A 71 -6.19 1.61 -21.84
N THR A 72 -5.82 2.54 -22.72
CA THR A 72 -4.62 3.38 -22.61
C THR A 72 -5.02 4.82 -22.33
N ASP A 73 -5.72 5.06 -21.23
CA ASP A 73 -5.98 6.44 -20.78
C ASP A 73 -4.74 7.10 -20.16
N GLY A 74 -4.82 8.40 -19.92
CA GLY A 74 -3.67 9.15 -19.42
C GLY A 74 -3.20 8.71 -18.03
N MET A 75 -4.13 8.33 -17.14
CA MET A 75 -3.81 7.81 -15.81
C MET A 75 -3.14 6.43 -15.91
N GLY A 76 -3.68 5.56 -16.75
CA GLY A 76 -3.13 4.24 -17.03
C GLY A 76 -1.71 4.32 -17.59
N LYS A 77 -1.47 5.22 -18.55
CA LYS A 77 -0.12 5.46 -19.12
C LYS A 77 0.89 5.88 -18.07
N LEU A 78 0.55 6.87 -17.26
CA LEU A 78 1.44 7.32 -16.17
C LEU A 78 1.70 6.18 -15.18
N PHE A 79 0.67 5.43 -14.81
CA PHE A 79 0.78 4.35 -13.83
C PHE A 79 1.64 3.20 -14.35
N THR A 80 1.43 2.74 -15.57
CA THR A 80 2.19 1.64 -16.18
C THR A 80 3.65 2.02 -16.42
N LEU A 81 3.92 3.25 -16.88
CA LEU A 81 5.28 3.75 -17.01
C LEU A 81 5.98 3.80 -15.64
N LEU A 82 5.29 4.27 -14.61
CA LEU A 82 5.82 4.31 -13.24
C LEU A 82 6.10 2.89 -12.71
N VAL A 83 5.20 1.92 -12.97
CA VAL A 83 5.41 0.50 -12.63
C VAL A 83 6.67 -0.03 -13.32
N ALA A 84 6.79 0.10 -14.64
CA ALA A 84 7.94 -0.41 -15.40
C ALA A 84 9.26 0.19 -14.90
N CYS A 85 9.31 1.51 -14.70
CA CYS A 85 10.50 2.19 -14.17
C CYS A 85 10.88 1.70 -12.76
N ILE A 86 9.91 1.59 -11.86
CA ILE A 86 10.15 1.13 -10.48
C ILE A 86 10.62 -0.31 -10.48
N PHE A 87 9.95 -1.20 -11.22
CA PHE A 87 10.31 -2.61 -11.26
C PHE A 87 11.69 -2.83 -11.89
N ALA A 88 12.05 -2.08 -12.93
CA ALA A 88 13.40 -2.13 -13.48
C ALA A 88 14.45 -1.70 -12.44
N VAL A 89 14.30 -0.52 -11.82
CA VAL A 89 15.29 0.01 -10.87
C VAL A 89 15.42 -0.88 -9.63
N VAL A 90 14.28 -1.28 -9.02
CA VAL A 90 14.30 -2.15 -7.83
C VAL A 90 14.73 -3.56 -8.17
N GLY A 91 14.39 -4.09 -9.35
CA GLY A 91 14.83 -5.40 -9.83
C GLY A 91 16.35 -5.49 -9.95
N PHE A 92 16.98 -4.50 -10.57
CA PHE A 92 18.44 -4.42 -10.61
C PHE A 92 19.05 -4.24 -9.19
N TYR A 93 18.46 -3.42 -8.34
CA TYR A 93 18.87 -3.31 -6.94
C TYR A 93 18.73 -4.64 -6.19
N ALA A 94 17.65 -5.39 -6.42
CA ALA A 94 17.39 -6.68 -5.79
C ALA A 94 18.47 -7.71 -6.10
N PHE A 95 19.07 -7.72 -7.30
CA PHE A 95 20.20 -8.59 -7.63
C PHE A 95 21.40 -8.39 -6.71
N SER A 96 21.60 -7.16 -6.24
CA SER A 96 22.64 -6.86 -5.26
C SER A 96 22.22 -7.24 -3.83
N TYR A 97 20.98 -6.93 -3.46
CA TYR A 97 20.45 -7.17 -2.14
C TYR A 97 20.36 -8.68 -1.82
N LEU A 98 19.82 -9.45 -2.74
CA LEU A 98 19.57 -10.89 -2.58
C LEU A 98 20.83 -11.77 -2.75
N THR A 99 22.03 -11.19 -2.91
CA THR A 99 23.26 -11.95 -3.08
C THR A 99 23.54 -12.89 -1.90
N HIS A 100 23.05 -12.57 -0.72
CA HIS A 100 23.24 -13.32 0.52
C HIS A 100 22.01 -14.10 0.95
N GLU A 101 20.87 -13.89 0.24
CA GLU A 101 19.62 -14.56 0.52
C GLU A 101 19.54 -15.91 -0.20
N GLU A 102 18.87 -16.86 0.46
CA GLU A 102 18.49 -18.12 -0.18
C GLU A 102 17.26 -17.89 -1.07
N ARG A 103 17.15 -18.68 -2.15
CA ARG A 103 15.97 -18.72 -3.04
C ARG A 103 15.69 -17.38 -3.75
N GLU A 104 16.73 -16.70 -4.21
CA GLU A 104 16.64 -15.49 -5.06
C GLU A 104 15.62 -15.67 -6.21
N TRP A 105 15.55 -16.88 -6.80
CA TRP A 105 14.62 -17.23 -7.88
C TRP A 105 13.15 -17.13 -7.47
N GLN A 106 12.79 -17.51 -6.22
CA GLN A 106 11.41 -17.36 -5.75
C GLN A 106 11.02 -15.91 -5.62
N PHE A 107 11.92 -15.11 -5.05
CA PHE A 107 11.67 -13.66 -4.94
C PHE A 107 11.46 -13.04 -6.32
N ILE A 108 12.38 -13.28 -7.26
CA ILE A 108 12.32 -12.71 -8.61
C ILE A 108 11.10 -13.23 -9.40
N GLY A 109 10.74 -14.51 -9.26
CA GLY A 109 9.54 -15.06 -9.90
C GLY A 109 8.25 -14.36 -9.46
N PHE A 110 8.03 -14.22 -8.14
CA PHE A 110 6.87 -13.50 -7.62
C PHE A 110 6.95 -11.99 -7.84
N TYR A 111 8.15 -11.44 -7.93
CA TYR A 111 8.40 -10.05 -8.31
C TYR A 111 7.84 -9.78 -9.71
N LEU A 112 8.21 -10.58 -10.70
CA LEU A 112 7.73 -10.47 -12.08
C LEU A 112 6.22 -10.71 -12.19
N LEU A 113 5.66 -11.70 -11.48
CA LEU A 113 4.21 -11.90 -11.42
C LEU A 113 3.47 -10.67 -10.88
N THR A 114 4.04 -10.03 -9.86
CA THR A 114 3.47 -8.80 -9.27
C THR A 114 3.52 -7.64 -10.26
N GLU A 115 4.59 -7.53 -11.06
CA GLU A 115 4.71 -6.54 -12.14
C GLU A 115 3.57 -6.68 -13.16
N GLY A 116 3.35 -7.88 -13.68
CA GLY A 116 2.29 -8.12 -14.66
C GLY A 116 0.89 -7.87 -14.11
N ALA A 117 0.65 -8.19 -12.84
CA ALA A 117 -0.62 -7.85 -12.18
C ALA A 117 -0.82 -6.33 -12.05
N LEU A 118 0.23 -5.57 -11.76
CA LEU A 118 0.19 -4.10 -11.73
C LEU A 118 0.03 -3.49 -13.12
N MET A 119 0.58 -4.10 -14.16
CA MET A 119 0.31 -3.71 -15.56
C MET A 119 -1.17 -3.89 -15.90
N LEU A 120 -1.79 -4.98 -15.45
CA LEU A 120 -3.24 -5.18 -15.62
C LEU A 120 -4.06 -4.11 -14.87
N VAL A 121 -3.63 -3.69 -13.67
CA VAL A 121 -4.23 -2.57 -12.94
C VAL A 121 -4.12 -1.26 -13.73
N GLY A 122 -2.94 -0.97 -14.29
CA GLY A 122 -2.70 0.26 -15.03
C GLY A 122 -3.47 0.34 -16.35
N PHE A 123 -3.56 -0.76 -17.08
CA PHE A 123 -4.35 -0.84 -18.33
C PHE A 123 -5.82 -1.16 -18.12
N ALA A 124 -6.33 -1.17 -16.88
CA ALA A 124 -7.74 -1.45 -16.64
C ALA A 124 -8.63 -0.33 -17.18
N GLY A 125 -9.56 -0.69 -18.06
CA GLY A 125 -10.59 0.22 -18.60
C GLY A 125 -11.94 0.09 -17.89
N SER A 126 -12.06 -0.83 -16.91
CA SER A 126 -13.28 -1.04 -16.12
C SER A 126 -12.94 -1.43 -14.67
N LEU A 127 -13.90 -1.23 -13.75
CA LEU A 127 -13.74 -1.62 -12.34
C LEU A 127 -13.47 -3.11 -12.18
N VAL A 128 -14.06 -3.97 -13.03
CA VAL A 128 -13.86 -5.43 -12.97
C VAL A 128 -12.43 -5.80 -13.36
N THR A 129 -11.92 -5.24 -14.46
CA THR A 129 -10.53 -5.47 -14.88
C THR A 129 -9.55 -4.96 -13.83
N PHE A 130 -9.82 -3.77 -13.29
CA PHE A 130 -9.04 -3.19 -12.20
C PHE A 130 -8.99 -4.14 -10.98
N TYR A 131 -10.16 -4.62 -10.55
CA TYR A 131 -10.29 -5.54 -9.43
C TYR A 131 -9.51 -6.84 -9.62
N MET A 132 -9.56 -7.43 -10.82
CA MET A 132 -8.80 -8.65 -11.13
C MET A 132 -7.29 -8.43 -10.97
N GLY A 133 -6.76 -7.36 -11.55
CA GLY A 133 -5.34 -7.01 -11.41
C GLY A 133 -4.97 -6.72 -9.95
N TYR A 134 -5.84 -6.04 -9.22
CA TYR A 134 -5.68 -5.71 -7.80
C TYR A 134 -5.59 -6.95 -6.91
N GLU A 135 -6.43 -7.97 -7.12
CA GLU A 135 -6.37 -9.24 -6.40
C GLU A 135 -5.13 -10.05 -6.77
N MET A 136 -4.85 -10.20 -8.06
CA MET A 136 -3.64 -10.90 -8.52
C MET A 136 -2.38 -10.26 -7.93
N MET A 137 -2.29 -8.92 -7.92
CA MET A 137 -1.18 -8.20 -7.29
C MET A 137 -1.06 -8.53 -5.80
N THR A 138 -2.18 -8.64 -5.07
CA THR A 138 -2.18 -8.98 -3.64
C THR A 138 -1.60 -10.37 -3.41
N LEU A 139 -2.07 -11.36 -4.17
CA LEU A 139 -1.63 -12.74 -4.06
C LEU A 139 -0.15 -12.91 -4.45
N PHE A 140 0.29 -12.27 -5.52
CA PHE A 140 1.67 -12.39 -6.00
C PHE A 140 2.67 -11.60 -5.15
N SER A 141 2.26 -10.51 -4.51
CA SER A 141 3.15 -9.76 -3.62
C SER A 141 3.25 -10.33 -2.20
N LEU A 142 2.33 -11.19 -1.77
CA LEU A 142 2.38 -11.84 -0.47
C LEU A 142 3.68 -12.63 -0.22
N PRO A 143 4.18 -13.47 -1.16
CA PRO A 143 5.46 -14.16 -1.00
C PRO A 143 6.68 -13.25 -0.89
N LEU A 144 6.61 -12.02 -1.42
CA LEU A 144 7.68 -11.04 -1.26
C LEU A 144 7.81 -10.54 0.19
N VAL A 145 6.67 -10.38 0.90
CA VAL A 145 6.65 -10.04 2.33
C VAL A 145 7.10 -11.23 3.17
N LEU A 146 6.71 -12.45 2.78
CA LEU A 146 6.99 -13.69 3.48
C LEU A 146 8.40 -14.23 3.23
N HIS A 147 9.20 -13.60 2.39
CA HIS A 147 10.46 -14.15 1.86
C HIS A 147 11.42 -14.65 2.94
N GLU A 148 11.62 -13.90 4.02
CA GLU A 148 12.52 -14.28 5.13
C GLU A 148 12.00 -15.44 5.97
N ARG A 149 10.70 -15.77 5.92
CA ARG A 149 10.04 -16.90 6.62
C ARG A 149 10.24 -16.94 8.13
N THR A 150 10.66 -15.86 8.74
CA THR A 150 10.71 -15.77 10.20
C THR A 150 9.29 -15.76 10.79
N PRO A 151 9.09 -16.12 12.07
CA PRO A 151 7.77 -16.03 12.71
C PRO A 151 7.15 -14.65 12.58
N GLU A 152 7.97 -13.60 12.68
CA GLU A 152 7.57 -12.21 12.52
C GLU A 152 7.13 -11.90 11.08
N ALA A 153 7.87 -12.41 10.07
CA ALA A 153 7.50 -12.28 8.67
C ALA A 153 6.19 -13.02 8.35
N VAL A 154 5.98 -14.21 8.92
CA VAL A 154 4.72 -14.95 8.78
C VAL A 154 3.55 -14.17 9.41
N ALA A 155 3.73 -13.63 10.61
CA ALA A 155 2.70 -12.83 11.28
C ALA A 155 2.35 -11.57 10.49
N ALA A 156 3.36 -10.86 9.96
CA ALA A 156 3.17 -9.66 9.14
C ALA A 156 2.53 -9.98 7.78
N ALA A 157 2.92 -11.07 7.13
CA ALA A 157 2.32 -11.54 5.88
C ALA A 157 0.84 -11.93 6.05
N LYS A 158 0.47 -12.58 7.17
CA LYS A 158 -0.94 -12.84 7.51
C LYS A 158 -1.72 -11.54 7.68
N LYS A 159 -1.17 -10.54 8.39
CA LYS A 159 -1.82 -9.22 8.53
C LYS A 159 -2.00 -8.56 7.16
N TYR A 160 -0.94 -8.50 6.36
CA TYR A 160 -1.01 -7.98 5.00
C TYR A 160 -2.13 -8.65 4.19
N LEU A 161 -2.21 -10.00 4.23
CA LEU A 161 -3.25 -10.75 3.53
C LEU A 161 -4.65 -10.40 4.05
N TYR A 162 -4.87 -10.43 5.37
CA TYR A 162 -6.19 -10.17 5.95
C TYR A 162 -6.72 -8.77 5.63
N TYR A 163 -5.89 -7.72 5.80
CA TYR A 163 -6.30 -6.36 5.45
C TYR A 163 -6.54 -6.18 3.95
N SER A 164 -5.68 -6.78 3.12
CA SER A 164 -5.83 -6.71 1.66
C SER A 164 -7.06 -7.47 1.17
N SER A 165 -7.29 -8.69 1.66
CA SER A 165 -8.47 -9.49 1.27
C SER A 165 -9.77 -8.88 1.78
N PHE A 166 -9.79 -8.34 3.00
CA PHE A 166 -10.94 -7.57 3.50
C PHE A 166 -11.23 -6.38 2.59
N GLY A 167 -10.18 -5.61 2.24
CA GLY A 167 -10.32 -4.48 1.33
C GLY A 167 -10.84 -4.89 -0.06
N ALA A 168 -10.37 -6.00 -0.58
CA ALA A 168 -10.82 -6.53 -1.84
C ALA A 168 -12.28 -6.99 -1.82
N LEU A 169 -12.71 -7.68 -0.76
CA LEU A 169 -14.11 -8.06 -0.58
C LEU A 169 -15.02 -6.83 -0.51
N CYS A 170 -14.58 -5.75 0.15
CA CYS A 170 -15.27 -4.46 0.14
C CYS A 170 -15.37 -3.87 -1.27
N GLY A 171 -14.28 -3.92 -2.04
CA GLY A 171 -14.25 -3.50 -3.43
C GLY A 171 -15.22 -4.32 -4.31
N LEU A 172 -15.18 -5.64 -4.17
CA LEU A 172 -16.06 -6.56 -4.90
C LEU A 172 -17.54 -6.34 -4.57
N PHE A 173 -17.87 -6.18 -3.29
CA PHE A 173 -19.22 -5.84 -2.83
C PHE A 173 -19.72 -4.56 -3.52
N GLY A 174 -18.88 -3.50 -3.54
CA GLY A 174 -19.23 -2.25 -4.21
C GLY A 174 -19.46 -2.44 -5.71
N ILE A 175 -18.61 -3.20 -6.41
CA ILE A 175 -18.77 -3.50 -7.83
C ILE A 175 -20.15 -4.12 -8.09
N PHE A 176 -20.52 -5.18 -7.34
CA PHE A 176 -21.80 -5.87 -7.57
C PHE A 176 -23.02 -4.99 -7.25
N VAL A 177 -22.97 -4.22 -6.17
CA VAL A 177 -24.09 -3.34 -5.78
C VAL A 177 -24.25 -2.17 -6.75
N LEU A 178 -23.13 -1.64 -7.27
CA LEU A 178 -23.17 -0.47 -8.16
C LEU A 178 -23.44 -0.82 -9.62
N THR A 179 -23.10 -2.03 -10.08
CA THR A 179 -23.25 -2.45 -11.49
C THR A 179 -24.62 -2.12 -12.08
N PRO A 180 -25.78 -2.37 -11.41
CA PRO A 180 -27.08 -2.02 -11.96
C PRO A 180 -27.34 -0.52 -12.09
N ALA A 181 -26.63 0.30 -11.30
CA ALA A 181 -26.76 1.76 -11.32
C ALA A 181 -25.77 2.45 -12.28
N LEU A 182 -24.83 1.69 -12.86
CA LEU A 182 -23.83 2.24 -13.78
C LEU A 182 -24.45 2.46 -15.16
N THR A 183 -24.13 3.59 -15.79
CA THR A 183 -24.50 3.93 -17.18
C THR A 183 -23.52 3.36 -18.20
N SER A 184 -22.32 2.98 -17.77
CA SER A 184 -21.23 2.45 -18.59
C SER A 184 -20.39 1.44 -17.82
N ALA A 185 -19.93 0.40 -18.47
CA ALA A 185 -18.96 -0.55 -17.92
C ALA A 185 -17.54 0.05 -17.83
N GLY A 186 -17.20 0.99 -18.69
CA GLY A 186 -15.90 1.63 -18.79
C GLY A 186 -15.76 2.84 -17.86
N PHE A 187 -14.52 3.20 -17.57
CA PHE A 187 -14.21 4.43 -16.84
C PHE A 187 -14.66 5.67 -17.64
N SER A 188 -15.28 6.62 -16.95
CA SER A 188 -15.76 7.86 -17.53
C SER A 188 -15.42 9.04 -16.62
N ALA A 189 -14.73 10.04 -17.14
CA ALA A 189 -14.36 11.25 -16.39
C ALA A 189 -15.56 12.06 -15.84
N GLY A 190 -16.76 11.82 -16.39
CA GLY A 190 -18.01 12.46 -15.93
C GLY A 190 -18.77 11.68 -14.85
N GLY A 191 -18.20 10.58 -14.33
CA GLY A 191 -18.90 9.63 -13.47
C GLY A 191 -19.75 8.64 -14.28
N SER A 192 -20.02 7.49 -13.73
CA SER A 192 -20.80 6.42 -14.36
C SER A 192 -22.08 6.05 -13.60
N LEU A 193 -22.37 6.69 -12.47
CA LEU A 193 -23.65 6.50 -11.76
C LEU A 193 -24.76 7.28 -12.44
N GLY A 194 -25.85 6.57 -12.80
CA GLY A 194 -27.06 7.16 -13.35
C GLY A 194 -28.13 7.42 -12.29
N GLY A 195 -28.88 8.52 -12.43
CA GLY A 195 -30.01 8.84 -11.56
C GLY A 195 -29.65 9.38 -10.17
N GLU A 196 -30.64 9.39 -9.28
CA GLU A 196 -30.43 9.82 -7.88
C GLU A 196 -29.66 8.75 -7.08
N VAL A 197 -28.65 9.20 -6.32
CA VAL A 197 -27.82 8.32 -5.50
C VAL A 197 -28.57 7.98 -4.23
N GLY A 198 -29.18 6.79 -4.16
CA GLY A 198 -29.85 6.29 -2.97
C GLY A 198 -28.88 5.91 -1.86
N GLY A 199 -29.38 5.77 -0.61
CA GLY A 199 -28.55 5.46 0.55
C GLY A 199 -27.75 4.15 0.42
N MET A 200 -28.27 3.12 -0.24
CA MET A 200 -27.55 1.85 -0.50
C MET A 200 -26.38 2.06 -1.46
N THR A 201 -26.58 2.84 -2.51
CA THR A 201 -25.52 3.20 -3.46
C THR A 201 -24.40 3.97 -2.78
N LEU A 202 -24.74 4.97 -1.97
CA LEU A 202 -23.76 5.73 -1.20
C LEU A 202 -22.98 4.83 -0.23
N ALA A 203 -23.67 3.93 0.47
CA ALA A 203 -23.02 2.98 1.36
C ALA A 203 -22.06 2.04 0.60
N ALA A 204 -22.45 1.56 -0.59
CA ALA A 204 -21.62 0.71 -1.42
C ALA A 204 -20.37 1.44 -1.93
N VAL A 205 -20.50 2.69 -2.38
CA VAL A 205 -19.36 3.54 -2.78
C VAL A 205 -18.41 3.76 -1.59
N PHE A 206 -18.95 4.04 -0.40
CA PHE A 206 -18.16 4.22 0.82
C PHE A 206 -17.41 2.94 1.22
N VAL A 207 -18.08 1.79 1.19
CA VAL A 207 -17.43 0.49 1.47
C VAL A 207 -16.33 0.20 0.46
N MET A 208 -16.54 0.49 -0.82
CA MET A 208 -15.52 0.35 -1.88
C MET A 208 -14.33 1.29 -1.63
N LEU A 209 -14.59 2.53 -1.23
CA LEU A 209 -13.55 3.48 -0.83
C LEU A 209 -12.69 2.94 0.32
N LEU A 210 -13.31 2.44 1.38
CA LEU A 210 -12.60 1.81 2.51
C LEU A 210 -11.78 0.61 2.03
N GLY A 211 -12.32 -0.17 1.09
CA GLY A 211 -11.66 -1.32 0.51
C GLY A 211 -10.35 -0.97 -0.20
N PHE A 212 -10.38 -0.06 -1.13
CA PHE A 212 -9.18 0.39 -1.83
C PHE A 212 -8.26 1.21 -0.92
N GLY A 213 -8.83 2.01 -0.01
CA GLY A 213 -8.10 2.74 1.02
C GLY A 213 -7.30 1.84 1.96
N ALA A 214 -7.80 0.63 2.27
CA ALA A 214 -7.07 -0.35 3.07
C ALA A 214 -5.72 -0.71 2.45
N LYS A 215 -5.69 -0.97 1.13
CA LYS A 215 -4.45 -1.25 0.39
C LYS A 215 -3.53 -0.05 0.30
N ALA A 216 -4.09 1.14 0.16
CA ALA A 216 -3.34 2.38 0.19
C ALA A 216 -2.67 2.62 1.56
N GLY A 217 -3.19 2.05 2.64
CA GLY A 217 -2.75 2.33 4.01
C GLY A 217 -3.45 3.56 4.61
N MET A 218 -4.70 3.82 4.18
CA MET A 218 -5.58 4.86 4.70
C MET A 218 -6.08 4.48 6.11
N PHE A 219 -6.23 5.48 6.98
CA PHE A 219 -6.93 5.30 8.24
C PHE A 219 -8.42 4.90 7.97
N PRO A 220 -8.98 3.97 8.72
CA PRO A 220 -8.42 3.26 9.88
C PRO A 220 -7.62 1.98 9.52
N LEU A 221 -7.60 1.51 8.28
CA LEU A 221 -7.08 0.20 7.86
C LEU A 221 -5.58 0.18 7.50
N HIS A 222 -4.79 1.08 8.09
CA HIS A 222 -3.36 1.31 7.79
C HIS A 222 -2.37 0.36 8.49
N ILE A 223 -2.81 -0.41 9.49
CA ILE A 223 -1.94 -1.09 10.47
C ILE A 223 -0.99 -2.13 9.84
N TRP A 224 -1.37 -2.74 8.73
CA TRP A 224 -0.52 -3.68 8.02
C TRP A 224 0.80 -3.03 7.53
N LEU A 225 0.77 -1.73 7.21
CA LEU A 225 1.89 -1.01 6.62
C LEU A 225 3.11 -0.94 7.57
N PRO A 226 3.00 -0.41 8.82
CA PRO A 226 4.11 -0.36 9.76
C PRO A 226 4.52 -1.74 10.30
N THR A 227 3.73 -2.80 10.10
CA THR A 227 4.07 -4.16 10.51
C THR A 227 4.77 -4.95 9.41
N ALA A 228 4.40 -4.77 8.14
CA ALA A 228 5.00 -5.49 7.01
C ALA A 228 6.41 -4.98 6.66
N HIS A 229 6.62 -3.66 6.66
CA HIS A 229 7.88 -3.08 6.19
C HIS A 229 9.14 -3.45 7.01
N PRO A 230 9.10 -3.54 8.34
CA PRO A 230 10.29 -3.92 9.11
C PRO A 230 10.82 -5.31 8.76
N VAL A 231 9.94 -6.26 8.45
CA VAL A 231 10.27 -7.67 8.21
C VAL A 231 10.47 -8.01 6.74
N ALA A 232 9.84 -7.27 5.82
CA ALA A 232 10.00 -7.52 4.39
C ALA A 232 11.41 -7.15 3.91
N PRO A 233 12.02 -7.88 2.96
CA PRO A 233 13.25 -7.46 2.29
C PRO A 233 13.15 -6.03 1.76
N ALA A 234 14.27 -5.31 1.72
CA ALA A 234 14.25 -3.91 1.31
C ALA A 234 13.70 -3.69 -0.13
N PRO A 235 14.01 -4.53 -1.13
CA PRO A 235 13.36 -4.44 -2.45
C PRO A 235 11.85 -4.62 -2.37
N ALA A 236 11.34 -5.58 -1.57
CA ALA A 236 9.91 -5.74 -1.35
C ALA A 236 9.29 -4.51 -0.68
N SER A 237 9.95 -3.96 0.35
CA SER A 237 9.50 -2.72 1.02
C SER A 237 9.47 -1.52 0.06
N ALA A 238 10.45 -1.42 -0.85
CA ALA A 238 10.47 -0.38 -1.88
C ALA A 238 9.26 -0.48 -2.81
N LEU A 239 8.87 -1.70 -3.24
CA LEU A 239 7.66 -1.93 -4.04
C LEU A 239 6.38 -1.67 -3.27
N LEU A 240 6.26 -2.25 -2.05
CA LEU A 240 5.06 -2.10 -1.22
C LEU A 240 4.70 -0.63 -1.03
N SER A 241 5.68 0.19 -0.66
CA SER A 241 5.47 1.61 -0.46
C SER A 241 5.54 2.42 -1.75
N GLY A 242 6.39 2.02 -2.70
CA GLY A 242 6.61 2.73 -3.96
C GLY A 242 5.44 2.66 -4.92
N ILE A 243 4.82 1.49 -5.10
CA ILE A 243 3.79 1.30 -6.14
C ILE A 243 2.55 0.51 -5.67
N LEU A 244 2.67 -0.51 -4.79
CA LEU A 244 1.51 -1.31 -4.41
C LEU A 244 0.45 -0.49 -3.66
N THR A 245 0.87 0.42 -2.78
CA THR A 245 -0.07 1.36 -2.13
C THR A 245 -0.75 2.30 -3.13
N LYS A 246 -0.10 2.60 -4.26
CA LYS A 246 -0.67 3.47 -5.31
C LYS A 246 -1.74 2.77 -6.12
N SER A 247 -1.76 1.46 -6.20
CA SER A 247 -2.92 0.74 -6.77
C SER A 247 -4.18 0.96 -5.93
N GLY A 248 -4.05 1.01 -4.59
CA GLY A 248 -5.16 1.41 -3.72
C GLY A 248 -5.60 2.87 -3.96
N ILE A 249 -4.64 3.79 -4.09
CA ILE A 249 -4.92 5.19 -4.44
C ILE A 249 -5.59 5.29 -5.81
N PHE A 250 -5.14 4.54 -6.81
CA PHE A 250 -5.79 4.51 -8.13
C PHE A 250 -7.26 4.06 -8.00
N GLY A 251 -7.54 3.02 -7.19
CA GLY A 251 -8.91 2.62 -6.88
C GLY A 251 -9.74 3.72 -6.24
N VAL A 252 -9.17 4.47 -5.27
CA VAL A 252 -9.85 5.62 -4.63
C VAL A 252 -10.14 6.73 -5.65
N ILE A 253 -9.18 7.04 -6.53
CA ILE A 253 -9.36 8.03 -7.61
C ILE A 253 -10.47 7.55 -8.56
N ALA A 254 -10.40 6.30 -9.04
CA ALA A 254 -11.40 5.74 -9.96
C ALA A 254 -12.81 5.79 -9.36
N VAL A 255 -12.97 5.42 -8.09
CA VAL A 255 -14.27 5.51 -7.40
C VAL A 255 -14.75 6.96 -7.32
N THR A 256 -13.88 7.90 -6.98
CA THR A 256 -14.25 9.31 -6.79
C THR A 256 -14.58 10.00 -8.11
N VAL A 257 -13.74 9.82 -9.14
CA VAL A 257 -13.82 10.58 -10.40
C VAL A 257 -14.69 9.86 -11.43
N ASN A 258 -14.53 8.53 -11.55
CA ASN A 258 -15.18 7.78 -12.64
C ASN A 258 -16.49 7.09 -12.22
N VAL A 259 -16.75 6.92 -10.92
CA VAL A 259 -18.00 6.31 -10.44
C VAL A 259 -18.92 7.36 -9.86
N PHE A 260 -18.45 8.11 -8.85
CA PHE A 260 -19.31 8.96 -8.02
C PHE A 260 -19.50 10.39 -8.58
N ARG A 261 -18.54 10.89 -9.36
CA ARG A 261 -18.50 12.27 -9.85
C ARG A 261 -18.30 13.33 -8.75
N HIS A 262 -18.12 14.59 -9.17
CA HIS A 262 -17.89 15.74 -8.31
C HIS A 262 -19.05 15.96 -7.32
N ASP A 263 -18.77 15.75 -6.04
CA ASP A 263 -19.70 15.97 -4.93
C ASP A 263 -18.95 16.61 -3.76
N PRO A 264 -19.30 17.84 -3.33
CA PRO A 264 -18.61 18.51 -2.23
C PRO A 264 -18.69 17.79 -0.90
N ALA A 265 -19.80 17.09 -0.60
CA ALA A 265 -19.93 16.34 0.64
C ALA A 265 -19.00 15.12 0.65
N TRP A 266 -18.91 14.41 -0.49
CA TRP A 266 -17.95 13.33 -0.70
C TRP A 266 -16.50 13.84 -0.60
N GLY A 267 -16.21 14.99 -1.23
CA GLY A 267 -14.92 15.67 -1.14
C GLY A 267 -14.53 15.99 0.30
N ASN A 268 -15.45 16.59 1.07
CA ASN A 268 -15.22 16.94 2.48
C ASN A 268 -14.97 15.71 3.38
N MET A 269 -15.65 14.60 3.12
CA MET A 269 -15.40 13.34 3.81
C MET A 269 -13.97 12.82 3.51
N LEU A 270 -13.55 12.87 2.25
CA LEU A 270 -12.19 12.48 1.85
C LEU A 270 -11.13 13.40 2.45
N LEU A 271 -11.40 14.71 2.52
CA LEU A 271 -10.52 15.67 3.19
C LEU A 271 -10.34 15.32 4.68
N ALA A 272 -11.43 14.99 5.38
CA ALA A 272 -11.37 14.59 6.79
C ALA A 272 -10.55 13.30 6.98
N LEU A 273 -10.80 12.24 6.16
CA LEU A 273 -10.02 11.01 6.17
C LEU A 273 -8.55 11.26 5.80
N GLY A 274 -8.30 12.16 4.86
CA GLY A 274 -6.97 12.60 4.45
C GLY A 274 -6.21 13.25 5.60
N VAL A 275 -6.84 14.18 6.33
CA VAL A 275 -6.24 14.85 7.51
C VAL A 275 -5.86 13.84 8.58
N ILE A 276 -6.78 12.94 8.96
CA ILE A 276 -6.53 11.92 9.98
C ILE A 276 -5.38 11.00 9.55
N THR A 277 -5.38 10.57 8.29
CA THR A 277 -4.33 9.69 7.73
C THR A 277 -2.98 10.42 7.68
N MET A 278 -2.98 11.67 7.20
CA MET A 278 -1.80 12.51 7.03
C MET A 278 -1.13 12.81 8.38
N PHE A 279 -1.88 13.39 9.31
CA PHE A 279 -1.39 13.81 10.62
C PHE A 279 -1.04 12.60 11.50
N GLY A 280 -1.93 11.59 11.55
CA GLY A 280 -1.70 10.34 12.30
C GLY A 280 -0.44 9.61 11.83
N GLY A 281 -0.24 9.48 10.51
CA GLY A 281 0.96 8.87 9.94
C GLY A 281 2.25 9.63 10.31
N ALA A 282 2.23 10.96 10.27
CA ALA A 282 3.37 11.79 10.65
C ALA A 282 3.69 11.67 12.15
N LEU A 283 2.66 11.64 12.99
CA LEU A 283 2.81 11.46 14.44
C LEU A 283 3.46 10.12 14.77
N LEU A 284 2.97 9.03 14.17
CA LEU A 284 3.54 7.70 14.31
C LEU A 284 5.00 7.64 13.82
N ALA A 285 5.34 8.33 12.73
CA ALA A 285 6.71 8.40 12.22
C ALA A 285 7.66 9.13 13.18
N LEU A 286 7.18 10.20 13.85
CA LEU A 286 7.96 10.94 14.85
C LEU A 286 8.34 10.05 16.04
N PHE A 287 7.41 9.24 16.54
CA PHE A 287 7.63 8.41 17.73
C PHE A 287 8.29 7.05 17.44
N SER A 288 8.38 6.62 16.20
CA SER A 288 9.01 5.35 15.85
C SER A 288 10.52 5.36 16.08
N VAL A 289 11.05 4.31 16.71
CA VAL A 289 12.50 4.05 16.91
C VAL A 289 13.06 2.98 15.94
N ASN A 290 12.28 2.52 15.00
CA ASN A 290 12.73 1.60 13.95
C ASN A 290 12.80 2.32 12.62
N PHE A 291 13.91 2.20 11.88
CA PHE A 291 14.17 2.91 10.63
C PHE A 291 13.11 2.63 9.57
N LYS A 292 12.87 1.35 9.25
CA LYS A 292 11.86 0.96 8.24
C LYS A 292 10.42 1.27 8.70
N ARG A 293 10.12 1.13 10.00
CA ARG A 293 8.80 1.51 10.54
C ARG A 293 8.55 3.02 10.42
N THR A 294 9.57 3.85 10.69
CA THR A 294 9.47 5.30 10.47
C THR A 294 9.15 5.61 9.01
N LEU A 295 9.83 4.95 8.06
CA LEU A 295 9.53 5.10 6.63
C LEU A 295 8.12 4.62 6.28
N ALA A 296 7.62 3.54 6.87
CA ALA A 296 6.28 3.04 6.67
C ALA A 296 5.20 4.02 7.16
N CYS A 297 5.34 4.53 8.39
CA CYS A 297 4.43 5.55 8.93
C CYS A 297 4.48 6.85 8.12
N SER A 298 5.66 7.23 7.63
CA SER A 298 5.76 8.36 6.71
C SER A 298 5.08 8.09 5.36
N SER A 299 4.95 6.82 4.91
CA SER A 299 4.13 6.49 3.72
C SER A 299 2.65 6.74 3.98
N MET A 300 2.13 6.32 5.15
CA MET A 300 0.77 6.63 5.57
C MET A 300 0.53 8.15 5.54
N SER A 301 1.46 8.95 6.09
CA SER A 301 1.34 10.40 6.07
C SER A 301 1.24 10.96 4.64
N GLN A 302 2.10 10.52 3.72
CA GLN A 302 2.07 10.98 2.33
C GLN A 302 0.80 10.50 1.57
N ILE A 303 0.27 9.32 1.90
CA ILE A 303 -1.03 8.87 1.39
C ILE A 303 -2.13 9.84 1.83
N GLY A 304 -2.08 10.34 3.07
CA GLY A 304 -3.01 11.37 3.53
C GLY A 304 -2.94 12.68 2.73
N PHE A 305 -1.74 13.14 2.34
CA PHE A 305 -1.60 14.28 1.41
C PHE A 305 -2.27 14.00 0.06
N ILE A 306 -2.12 12.80 -0.49
CA ILE A 306 -2.78 12.40 -1.74
C ILE A 306 -4.31 12.36 -1.57
N LEU A 307 -4.81 11.83 -0.45
CA LEU A 307 -6.25 11.79 -0.15
C LEU A 307 -6.85 13.20 -0.03
N ILE A 308 -6.12 14.16 0.55
CA ILE A 308 -6.52 15.56 0.56
C ILE A 308 -6.68 16.06 -0.88
N GLY A 309 -5.71 15.79 -1.75
CA GLY A 309 -5.81 16.16 -3.15
C GLY A 309 -7.02 15.55 -3.86
N ILE A 310 -7.32 14.25 -3.63
CA ILE A 310 -8.51 13.59 -4.19
C ILE A 310 -9.79 14.21 -3.65
N GLY A 311 -9.82 14.57 -2.35
CA GLY A 311 -10.93 15.25 -1.72
C GLY A 311 -11.18 16.64 -2.32
N LEU A 312 -10.11 17.38 -2.60
CA LEU A 312 -10.19 18.68 -3.29
C LEU A 312 -10.71 18.54 -4.72
N VAL A 313 -10.25 17.52 -5.47
CA VAL A 313 -10.78 17.23 -6.82
C VAL A 313 -12.29 17.04 -6.80
N ALA A 314 -12.81 16.30 -5.82
CA ALA A 314 -14.25 16.09 -5.68
C ALA A 314 -15.00 17.37 -5.22
N ALA A 315 -14.39 18.17 -4.33
CA ALA A 315 -15.02 19.35 -3.73
C ALA A 315 -15.04 20.56 -4.67
N LEU A 316 -13.97 20.77 -5.48
CA LEU A 316 -13.84 21.88 -6.41
C LEU A 316 -14.64 21.67 -7.72
N GLY A 317 -15.02 20.44 -8.03
CA GLY A 317 -15.82 20.16 -9.23
C GLY A 317 -15.05 20.42 -10.53
N GLU A 318 -15.50 21.36 -11.35
CA GLU A 318 -14.88 21.70 -12.64
C GLU A 318 -13.60 22.52 -12.48
N GLU A 319 -13.43 23.21 -11.36
CA GLU A 319 -12.25 24.03 -11.02
C GLU A 319 -11.13 23.22 -10.34
N ASN A 320 -11.08 21.90 -10.54
CA ASN A 320 -10.22 20.98 -9.80
C ASN A 320 -8.78 20.84 -10.32
N MET A 321 -8.37 21.63 -11.27
CA MET A 321 -7.15 21.43 -12.05
C MET A 321 -5.87 21.41 -11.21
N LEU A 322 -5.69 22.37 -10.28
CA LEU A 322 -4.50 22.39 -9.40
C LEU A 322 -4.48 21.19 -8.47
N ALA A 323 -5.64 20.84 -7.90
CA ALA A 323 -5.80 19.68 -7.03
C ALA A 323 -5.51 18.36 -7.76
N ALA A 324 -6.00 18.19 -8.99
CA ALA A 324 -5.76 17.01 -9.82
C ALA A 324 -4.27 16.84 -10.14
N ARG A 325 -3.62 17.90 -10.62
CA ARG A 325 -2.17 17.93 -10.87
C ARG A 325 -1.38 17.63 -9.59
N GLY A 326 -1.69 18.31 -8.50
CA GLY A 326 -1.03 18.13 -7.21
C GLY A 326 -1.12 16.69 -6.72
N THR A 327 -2.30 16.08 -6.83
CA THR A 327 -2.58 14.68 -6.46
C THR A 327 -1.70 13.70 -7.21
N LEU A 328 -1.69 13.77 -8.53
CA LEU A 328 -0.94 12.87 -9.38
C LEU A 328 0.56 13.02 -9.23
N LEU A 329 1.03 14.27 -9.27
CA LEU A 329 2.45 14.54 -9.09
C LEU A 329 2.93 14.14 -7.69
N HIS A 330 2.07 14.28 -6.66
CA HIS A 330 2.43 13.83 -5.31
C HIS A 330 2.44 12.30 -5.21
N MET A 331 1.53 11.61 -5.89
CA MET A 331 1.53 10.15 -5.99
C MET A 331 2.83 9.64 -6.64
N MET A 332 3.25 10.23 -7.76
CA MET A 332 4.49 9.89 -8.46
C MET A 332 5.73 10.22 -7.61
N ASN A 333 5.80 11.42 -7.07
CA ASN A 333 6.91 11.86 -6.22
C ASN A 333 7.09 10.99 -4.99
N HIS A 334 5.98 10.67 -4.32
CA HIS A 334 6.00 9.77 -3.18
C HIS A 334 6.56 8.39 -3.56
N SER A 335 6.25 7.88 -4.75
CA SER A 335 6.84 6.64 -5.26
C SER A 335 8.37 6.74 -5.34
N LEU A 336 8.90 7.79 -5.95
CA LEU A 336 10.34 8.01 -6.10
C LEU A 336 11.06 8.16 -4.75
N PHE A 337 10.49 8.95 -3.83
CA PHE A 337 11.09 9.13 -2.50
C PHE A 337 11.16 7.82 -1.73
N LYS A 338 10.07 7.05 -1.74
CA LYS A 338 10.01 5.77 -1.02
C LYS A 338 10.92 4.73 -1.63
N LEU A 339 11.00 4.69 -2.93
CA LEU A 339 11.94 3.85 -3.64
C LEU A 339 13.37 4.09 -3.13
N LEU A 340 13.82 5.35 -3.19
CA LEU A 340 15.16 5.73 -2.77
C LEU A 340 15.40 5.44 -1.29
N LEU A 341 14.50 5.87 -0.41
CA LEU A 341 14.66 5.75 1.04
C LEU A 341 14.65 4.29 1.53
N PHE A 342 13.80 3.41 0.93
CA PHE A 342 13.83 1.99 1.26
C PHE A 342 15.04 1.25 0.68
N MET A 343 15.54 1.65 -0.50
CA MET A 343 16.82 1.13 -0.99
C MET A 343 17.99 1.55 -0.10
N VAL A 344 18.01 2.80 0.38
CA VAL A 344 19.00 3.24 1.40
C VAL A 344 18.87 2.42 2.69
N ALA A 345 17.64 2.19 3.17
CA ALA A 345 17.40 1.31 4.33
C ALA A 345 17.93 -0.11 4.10
N GLY A 346 17.84 -0.61 2.86
CA GLY A 346 18.40 -1.90 2.47
C GLY A 346 19.92 -1.91 2.51
N VAL A 347 20.59 -0.87 2.02
CA VAL A 347 22.05 -0.73 2.15
C VAL A 347 22.48 -0.76 3.62
N ILE A 348 21.75 -0.06 4.50
CA ILE A 348 22.02 -0.06 5.94
C ILE A 348 21.86 -1.47 6.50
N TYR A 349 20.72 -2.14 6.19
CA TYR A 349 20.40 -3.46 6.72
C TYR A 349 21.37 -4.54 6.26
N MET A 350 21.76 -4.56 4.97
CA MET A 350 22.75 -5.50 4.45
C MET A 350 24.10 -5.45 5.18
N ASN A 351 24.45 -4.30 5.73
CA ASN A 351 25.74 -4.13 6.42
C ASN A 351 25.65 -4.28 7.95
N THR A 352 24.48 -4.01 8.53
CA THR A 352 24.33 -3.95 10.00
C THR A 352 23.45 -5.05 10.55
N HIS A 353 22.51 -5.57 9.76
CA HIS A 353 21.39 -6.43 10.19
C HIS A 353 20.56 -5.80 11.32
N LYS A 354 20.56 -4.46 11.42
CA LYS A 354 19.90 -3.70 12.46
C LYS A 354 18.97 -2.66 11.87
N LEU A 355 17.85 -2.42 12.56
CA LEU A 355 16.85 -1.43 12.18
C LEU A 355 16.53 -0.45 13.33
N ASN A 356 16.93 -0.77 14.56
CA ASN A 356 16.73 0.10 15.72
C ASN A 356 17.62 1.34 15.61
N LEU A 357 17.03 2.52 15.75
CA LEU A 357 17.75 3.80 15.61
C LEU A 357 18.89 3.94 16.61
N ASN A 358 18.75 3.42 17.83
CA ASN A 358 19.81 3.47 18.84
C ASN A 358 21.05 2.67 18.43
N GLU A 359 20.84 1.54 17.76
CA GLU A 359 21.91 0.68 17.27
C GLU A 359 22.57 1.20 15.99
N LEU A 360 21.85 2.03 15.23
CA LEU A 360 22.31 2.61 13.96
C LEU A 360 23.06 3.93 14.13
N LYS A 361 23.15 4.48 15.35
CA LYS A 361 23.80 5.77 15.61
C LYS A 361 25.20 5.84 15.02
N GLY A 362 25.41 6.86 14.20
CA GLY A 362 26.70 7.17 13.60
C GLY A 362 27.22 6.17 12.58
N TRP A 363 26.42 5.16 12.21
CA TRP A 363 26.87 4.16 11.23
C TRP A 363 27.19 4.77 9.86
N GLY A 364 26.45 5.81 9.47
CA GLY A 364 26.66 6.54 8.21
C GLY A 364 27.86 7.50 8.22
N ARG A 365 28.48 7.73 9.37
CA ARG A 365 29.66 8.61 9.45
C ARG A 365 30.81 8.06 8.59
N GLY A 366 31.44 8.93 7.82
CA GLY A 366 32.49 8.50 6.88
C GLY A 366 31.98 7.83 5.60
N LYS A 367 30.64 7.87 5.34
CA LYS A 367 30.03 7.34 4.11
C LYS A 367 29.33 8.48 3.33
N PRO A 368 30.09 9.45 2.76
CA PRO A 368 29.54 10.64 2.13
C PRO A 368 28.63 10.32 0.95
N LEU A 369 28.93 9.27 0.18
CA LEU A 369 28.08 8.86 -0.96
C LEU A 369 26.69 8.44 -0.46
N LEU A 370 26.58 7.67 0.63
CA LEU A 370 25.28 7.29 1.20
C LEU A 370 24.51 8.50 1.69
N MET A 371 25.19 9.48 2.28
CA MET A 371 24.58 10.73 2.73
C MET A 371 24.02 11.52 1.55
N VAL A 372 24.80 11.66 0.47
CA VAL A 372 24.36 12.35 -0.76
C VAL A 372 23.18 11.65 -1.40
N LEU A 373 23.16 10.32 -1.41
CA LEU A 373 22.03 9.54 -1.95
C LEU A 373 20.77 9.58 -1.05
N TYR A 374 20.92 9.74 0.27
CA TYR A 374 19.79 9.86 1.19
C TYR A 374 19.09 11.22 1.07
N LEU A 375 19.87 12.31 0.92
CA LEU A 375 19.37 13.69 0.99
C LEU A 375 18.25 14.01 -0.01
N PRO A 376 18.32 13.65 -1.33
CA PRO A 376 17.25 13.96 -2.27
C PRO A 376 15.91 13.33 -1.87
N GLY A 377 15.92 12.10 -1.35
CA GLY A 377 14.71 11.47 -0.83
C GLY A 377 14.14 12.17 0.41
N ALA A 378 15.00 12.54 1.36
CA ALA A 378 14.59 13.18 2.61
C ALA A 378 14.13 14.64 2.42
N LEU A 379 14.82 15.42 1.58
CA LEU A 379 14.46 16.80 1.26
C LEU A 379 13.25 16.85 0.33
N GLY A 380 13.20 15.94 -0.64
CA GLY A 380 12.07 15.82 -1.57
C GLY A 380 10.76 15.52 -0.83
N ILE A 381 10.72 14.47 -0.02
CA ILE A 381 9.51 14.14 0.75
C ILE A 381 9.14 15.25 1.75
N GLY A 382 10.13 16.00 2.25
CA GLY A 382 9.96 17.17 3.10
C GLY A 382 9.30 18.36 2.39
N GLY A 383 9.34 18.41 1.06
CA GLY A 383 8.81 19.54 0.28
C GLY A 383 9.75 20.76 0.28
N ILE A 384 11.05 20.52 0.34
CA ILE A 384 12.05 21.59 0.23
C ILE A 384 12.08 22.12 -1.21
N PRO A 385 12.13 23.46 -1.43
CA PRO A 385 12.28 24.04 -2.76
C PRO A 385 13.45 23.41 -3.54
N LEU A 386 13.35 23.36 -4.86
CA LEU A 386 14.27 22.69 -5.80
C LEU A 386 14.17 21.17 -5.84
N PHE A 387 13.36 20.53 -5.01
CA PHE A 387 13.05 19.10 -5.11
C PHE A 387 11.61 18.87 -5.56
N SER A 388 11.34 17.76 -6.24
CA SER A 388 10.05 17.50 -6.87
C SER A 388 8.86 17.49 -5.91
N GLY A 389 9.08 17.15 -4.63
CA GLY A 389 8.03 17.18 -3.60
C GLY A 389 7.51 18.57 -3.27
N TYR A 390 8.33 19.60 -3.43
CA TYR A 390 7.90 20.99 -3.31
C TYR A 390 6.83 21.32 -4.33
N ILE A 391 7.05 20.96 -5.61
CA ILE A 391 6.12 21.22 -6.71
C ILE A 391 4.73 20.65 -6.41
N SER A 392 4.66 19.36 -6.06
CA SER A 392 3.36 18.71 -5.79
C SER A 392 2.67 19.21 -4.53
N LYS A 393 3.43 19.53 -3.46
CA LYS A 393 2.85 20.07 -2.23
C LYS A 393 2.35 21.49 -2.41
N THR A 394 3.03 22.31 -3.22
CA THR A 394 2.59 23.64 -3.58
C THR A 394 1.23 23.58 -4.30
N LEU A 395 1.07 22.69 -5.29
CA LEU A 395 -0.19 22.54 -6.00
C LEU A 395 -1.33 22.08 -5.08
N LEU A 396 -1.06 21.16 -4.15
CA LEU A 396 -2.05 20.72 -3.16
C LEU A 396 -2.43 21.86 -2.20
N HIS A 397 -1.46 22.68 -1.79
CA HIS A 397 -1.69 23.82 -0.94
C HIS A 397 -2.53 24.91 -1.66
N GLU A 398 -2.17 25.23 -2.90
CA GLU A 398 -2.96 26.15 -3.74
C GLU A 398 -4.41 25.66 -3.92
N GLY A 399 -4.61 24.35 -4.16
CA GLY A 399 -5.96 23.77 -4.20
C GLY A 399 -6.74 23.89 -2.89
N ILE A 400 -6.07 23.88 -1.71
CA ILE A 400 -6.73 24.17 -0.43
C ILE A 400 -7.15 25.64 -0.36
N VAL A 401 -6.29 26.55 -0.81
CA VAL A 401 -6.57 28.00 -0.83
C VAL A 401 -7.75 28.29 -1.77
N GLU A 402 -7.72 27.74 -2.98
CA GLU A 402 -8.79 27.85 -3.98
C GLU A 402 -10.14 27.36 -3.42
N TYR A 403 -10.13 26.21 -2.74
CA TYR A 403 -11.34 25.70 -2.09
C TYR A 403 -11.81 26.59 -0.94
N ALA A 404 -10.91 27.24 -0.19
CA ALA A 404 -11.26 28.19 0.87
C ALA A 404 -11.90 29.46 0.29
N GLU A 405 -11.40 29.97 -0.83
CA GLU A 405 -11.95 31.15 -1.55
C GLU A 405 -13.35 30.84 -2.09
N MET A 406 -13.52 29.70 -2.80
CA MET A 406 -14.81 29.24 -3.29
C MET A 406 -15.84 29.05 -2.15
N ALA A 407 -15.44 28.49 -1.01
CA ALA A 407 -16.32 28.31 0.14
C ALA A 407 -16.71 29.65 0.78
N ALA A 408 -15.83 30.64 0.79
CA ALA A 408 -16.14 32.00 1.29
C ALA A 408 -17.14 32.72 0.39
N GLU A 409 -17.00 32.63 -0.93
CA GLU A 409 -17.91 33.23 -1.91
C GLU A 409 -19.31 32.62 -1.86
N THR A 410 -19.42 31.33 -1.63
CA THR A 410 -20.71 30.61 -1.52
C THR A 410 -21.37 30.72 -0.14
N GLY A 411 -20.78 31.46 0.80
CA GLY A 411 -21.30 31.63 2.17
C GLY A 411 -21.14 30.37 3.04
N GLY A 412 -20.28 29.47 2.64
CA GLY A 412 -19.95 28.23 3.37
C GLY A 412 -19.04 28.47 4.58
N ALA A 413 -18.87 27.45 5.40
CA ALA A 413 -18.00 27.50 6.59
C ALA A 413 -16.51 27.40 6.20
N ALA A 414 -15.89 28.50 5.76
CA ALA A 414 -14.47 28.58 5.40
C ALA A 414 -13.51 28.28 6.59
N GLY A 415 -13.98 28.40 7.81
CA GLY A 415 -13.13 28.29 9.00
C GLY A 415 -12.43 26.92 9.18
N TRP A 416 -13.10 25.81 8.84
CA TRP A 416 -12.49 24.49 8.94
C TRP A 416 -11.44 24.26 7.84
N ILE A 417 -11.59 24.89 6.68
CA ILE A 417 -10.61 24.79 5.58
C ILE A 417 -9.33 25.53 5.96
N THR A 418 -9.43 26.65 6.68
CA THR A 418 -8.26 27.30 7.28
C THR A 418 -7.55 26.39 8.28
N VAL A 419 -8.30 25.65 9.11
CA VAL A 419 -7.69 24.64 10.00
C VAL A 419 -7.00 23.52 9.20
N LEU A 420 -7.63 23.06 8.11
CA LEU A 420 -7.04 22.08 7.19
C LEU A 420 -5.69 22.57 6.64
N GLU A 421 -5.62 23.82 6.20
CA GLU A 421 -4.39 24.45 5.69
C GLU A 421 -3.27 24.43 6.74
N TRP A 422 -3.56 24.87 7.96
CA TRP A 422 -2.58 24.88 9.03
C TRP A 422 -2.11 23.47 9.41
N VAL A 423 -3.01 22.48 9.45
CA VAL A 423 -2.66 21.09 9.70
C VAL A 423 -1.81 20.51 8.57
N PHE A 424 -2.10 20.90 7.31
CA PHE A 424 -1.31 20.52 6.14
C PHE A 424 0.13 21.05 6.26
N LEU A 425 0.32 22.33 6.55
CA LEU A 425 1.64 22.96 6.72
C LEU A 425 2.39 22.38 7.92
N LEU A 426 1.71 22.19 9.05
CA LEU A 426 2.26 21.55 10.26
C LEU A 426 2.77 20.13 9.97
N THR A 427 1.98 19.33 9.24
CA THR A 427 2.35 17.96 8.88
C THR A 427 3.51 17.94 7.88
N GLY A 428 3.59 18.92 7.00
CA GLY A 428 4.77 19.17 6.17
C GLY A 428 6.03 19.34 7.02
N GLY A 429 5.93 20.15 8.08
CA GLY A 429 6.99 20.33 9.08
C GLY A 429 7.33 19.05 9.85
N MET A 430 6.32 18.28 10.30
CA MET A 430 6.55 16.97 10.93
C MET A 430 7.33 16.03 10.01
N THR A 431 7.07 16.08 8.70
CA THR A 431 7.81 15.29 7.70
C THR A 431 9.30 15.61 7.72
N LEU A 432 9.67 16.88 7.73
CA LEU A 432 11.06 17.31 7.86
C LEU A 432 11.67 16.89 9.20
N ALA A 433 10.91 16.97 10.28
CA ALA A 433 11.38 16.63 11.61
C ALA A 433 11.76 15.14 11.73
N TYR A 434 10.92 14.19 11.28
CA TYR A 434 11.28 12.78 11.36
C TYR A 434 12.35 12.38 10.33
N MET A 435 12.43 13.01 9.16
CA MET A 435 13.55 12.80 8.22
C MET A 435 14.85 13.35 8.78
N GLY A 436 14.81 14.51 9.42
CA GLY A 436 15.94 15.08 10.17
C GLY A 436 16.41 14.19 11.32
N LYS A 437 15.46 13.54 12.04
CA LYS A 437 15.77 12.53 13.06
C LYS A 437 16.58 11.36 12.47
N LEU A 438 16.10 10.78 11.35
CA LEU A 438 16.82 9.68 10.69
C LEU A 438 18.19 10.11 10.19
N PHE A 439 18.30 11.31 9.62
CA PHE A 439 19.57 11.88 9.17
C PHE A 439 20.57 12.04 10.32
N THR A 440 20.13 12.63 11.43
CA THR A 440 20.97 12.86 12.62
C THR A 440 21.46 11.55 13.19
N VAL A 441 20.58 10.57 13.36
CA VAL A 441 20.94 9.24 13.86
C VAL A 441 22.03 8.60 13.01
N LEU A 442 21.89 8.64 11.69
CA LEU A 442 22.83 7.96 10.79
C LEU A 442 24.17 8.69 10.65
N PHE A 443 24.14 10.01 10.45
CA PHE A 443 25.30 10.75 9.94
C PHE A 443 25.93 11.70 10.96
N ILE A 444 25.18 12.15 11.99
CA ILE A 444 25.65 13.14 12.95
C ILE A 444 25.98 12.51 14.30
N ASP A 445 25.10 11.65 14.83
CA ASP A 445 25.29 11.02 16.14
C ASP A 445 26.60 10.22 16.21
N ARG A 446 27.15 10.08 17.41
CA ARG A 446 28.33 9.25 17.64
C ARG A 446 27.92 7.79 17.82
N PRO A 447 28.71 6.82 17.28
CA PRO A 447 28.45 5.40 17.50
C PRO A 447 28.38 5.11 19.00
N GLN A 448 27.40 4.30 19.40
CA GLN A 448 27.30 3.84 20.78
C GLN A 448 28.53 2.99 21.13
N LYS A 449 29.20 3.28 22.23
CA LYS A 449 30.27 2.40 22.73
C LYS A 449 29.62 1.09 23.21
N VAL A 450 29.57 0.11 22.35
CA VAL A 450 29.15 -1.25 22.73
C VAL A 450 30.27 -1.80 23.60
N HIS A 451 30.00 -2.07 24.87
CA HIS A 451 30.84 -2.91 25.70
C HIS A 451 30.77 -4.33 25.16
N LEU A 452 31.58 -4.61 24.12
CA LEU A 452 31.73 -5.98 23.61
C LEU A 452 32.28 -6.85 24.73
N THR A 453 31.57 -7.90 25.07
CA THR A 453 32.07 -8.92 25.98
C THR A 453 33.33 -9.56 25.37
N ALA A 454 34.25 -10.04 26.23
CA ALA A 454 35.54 -10.63 25.79
C ALA A 454 35.37 -11.78 24.76
N LYS A 455 34.18 -12.43 24.69
CA LYS A 455 33.82 -13.45 23.70
C LYS A 455 33.45 -12.86 22.33
N GLU A 456 32.87 -11.67 22.28
CA GLU A 456 32.50 -11.02 21.02
C GLU A 456 33.70 -10.35 20.34
N LYS A 457 34.70 -9.92 21.12
CA LYS A 457 35.98 -9.43 20.59
C LYS A 457 36.79 -10.50 19.83
N LYS A 458 36.50 -11.78 20.04
CA LYS A 458 37.23 -12.90 19.39
C LYS A 458 36.53 -13.47 18.15
N ARG A 459 35.35 -12.99 17.77
CA ARG A 459 34.81 -13.33 16.44
C ARG A 459 35.51 -12.45 15.40
N PRO A 460 36.34 -13.03 14.51
CA PRO A 460 36.83 -12.28 13.37
C PRO A 460 35.62 -11.80 12.60
N GLU A 461 35.52 -10.47 12.39
CA GLU A 461 34.58 -9.93 11.42
C GLU A 461 34.84 -10.65 10.10
N LYS A 462 33.92 -11.57 9.72
CA LYS A 462 33.99 -12.28 8.45
C LYS A 462 33.98 -11.23 7.34
N GLY A 463 35.19 -10.96 6.78
CA GLY A 463 35.39 -10.22 5.56
C GLY A 463 34.85 -8.79 5.62
N ILE A 464 35.70 -7.85 6.05
CA ILE A 464 35.48 -6.42 5.80
C ILE A 464 35.29 -6.27 4.30
N ARG A 465 34.06 -6.11 3.83
CA ARG A 465 33.79 -5.71 2.44
C ARG A 465 34.53 -4.40 2.22
N LYS A 466 35.45 -4.36 1.28
CA LYS A 466 36.14 -3.13 0.86
C LYS A 466 35.16 -2.01 0.46
N SER A 467 33.91 -2.33 0.16
CA SER A 467 32.85 -1.39 -0.18
C SER A 467 31.54 -1.77 0.50
N TYR A 468 30.88 -0.80 1.17
CA TYR A 468 29.59 -0.96 1.83
C TYR A 468 28.39 -0.97 0.86
N MET A 469 28.61 -0.65 -0.42
CA MET A 469 27.64 -0.74 -1.52
C MET A 469 28.26 -1.43 -2.73
N SER A 470 27.46 -2.22 -3.43
CA SER A 470 27.86 -2.74 -4.74
C SER A 470 27.77 -1.64 -5.81
N PRO A 471 28.52 -1.73 -6.93
CA PRO A 471 28.39 -0.79 -8.05
C PRO A 471 26.94 -0.70 -8.57
N LEU A 472 26.25 -1.82 -8.63
CA LEU A 472 24.85 -1.87 -9.10
C LEU A 472 23.91 -1.11 -8.14
N SER A 473 24.09 -1.25 -6.83
CA SER A 473 23.35 -0.44 -5.85
C SER A 473 23.66 1.05 -5.98
N VAL A 474 24.92 1.42 -6.24
CA VAL A 474 25.27 2.83 -6.46
C VAL A 474 24.54 3.39 -7.67
N VAL A 475 24.54 2.68 -8.80
CA VAL A 475 23.88 3.12 -10.02
C VAL A 475 22.36 3.27 -9.81
N THR A 476 21.69 2.24 -9.26
CA THR A 476 20.25 2.26 -9.07
C THR A 476 19.78 3.36 -8.12
N LEU A 477 20.49 3.57 -7.00
CA LEU A 477 20.19 4.67 -6.09
C LEU A 477 20.47 6.03 -6.71
N SER A 478 21.57 6.17 -7.48
CA SER A 478 21.95 7.43 -8.12
C SER A 478 20.93 7.88 -9.17
N VAL A 479 20.39 6.95 -9.96
CA VAL A 479 19.35 7.26 -10.96
C VAL A 479 18.15 7.92 -10.28
N VAL A 480 17.62 7.32 -9.21
CA VAL A 480 16.45 7.88 -8.50
C VAL A 480 16.82 9.19 -7.79
N ALA A 481 18.01 9.24 -7.16
CA ALA A 481 18.46 10.42 -6.43
C ALA A 481 18.63 11.64 -7.35
N LEU A 482 18.97 11.44 -8.64
CA LEU A 482 19.11 12.51 -9.64
C LEU A 482 17.75 12.96 -10.21
N ILE A 483 16.81 12.05 -10.42
CA ILE A 483 15.48 12.39 -10.95
C ILE A 483 14.75 13.39 -10.04
N ILE A 484 14.85 13.22 -8.72
CA ILE A 484 14.13 14.02 -7.74
C ILE A 484 14.45 15.52 -7.82
N PRO A 485 15.71 15.99 -7.82
CA PRO A 485 16.02 17.40 -8.03
C PRO A 485 15.79 17.87 -9.46
N ILE A 486 16.01 17.04 -10.49
CA ILE A 486 15.73 17.41 -11.88
C ILE A 486 14.26 17.79 -12.04
N PHE A 487 13.36 16.98 -11.52
CA PHE A 487 11.91 17.24 -11.54
C PHE A 487 11.52 18.49 -10.74
N GLY A 488 12.25 18.80 -9.66
CA GLY A 488 12.01 19.99 -8.85
C GLY A 488 12.53 21.30 -9.47
N ILE A 489 13.66 21.23 -10.20
CA ILE A 489 14.30 22.40 -10.82
C ILE A 489 13.65 22.75 -12.17
N LEU A 490 13.23 21.73 -12.93
CA LEU A 490 12.69 21.85 -14.28
C LEU A 490 11.23 21.32 -14.38
N PRO A 491 10.29 21.83 -13.53
CA PRO A 491 8.92 21.30 -13.51
C PRO A 491 8.19 21.49 -14.84
N GLY A 492 8.41 22.59 -15.55
CA GLY A 492 7.78 22.87 -16.84
C GLY A 492 8.13 21.85 -17.93
N LEU A 493 9.38 21.37 -17.95
CA LEU A 493 9.84 20.40 -18.95
C LEU A 493 9.56 18.93 -18.54
N THR A 494 9.18 18.68 -17.31
CA THR A 494 9.06 17.33 -16.76
C THR A 494 7.68 17.07 -16.14
N MET A 495 7.45 17.64 -14.97
CA MET A 495 6.26 17.33 -14.17
C MET A 495 4.96 17.86 -14.80
N ASN A 496 4.97 19.06 -15.39
CA ASN A 496 3.79 19.62 -16.03
C ASN A 496 3.31 18.74 -17.19
N GLN A 497 4.24 18.25 -18.03
CA GLN A 497 3.89 17.37 -19.14
C GLN A 497 3.29 16.04 -18.68
N LEU A 498 3.81 15.47 -17.58
CA LEU A 498 3.24 14.26 -16.98
C LEU A 498 1.85 14.50 -16.38
N ALA A 499 1.63 15.67 -15.79
CA ALA A 499 0.32 16.05 -15.26
C ALA A 499 -0.70 16.30 -16.37
N ASP A 500 -0.30 16.98 -17.43
CA ASP A 500 -1.18 17.24 -18.59
C ASP A 500 -1.61 15.97 -19.31
N LEU A 501 -0.74 14.95 -19.36
CA LEU A 501 -1.10 13.63 -19.89
C LEU A 501 -2.29 13.00 -19.14
N THR A 502 -2.42 13.29 -17.85
CA THR A 502 -3.44 12.67 -16.99
C THR A 502 -4.67 13.55 -16.77
N ALA A 503 -4.62 14.82 -17.12
CA ALA A 503 -5.71 15.79 -16.93
C ALA A 503 -7.07 15.29 -17.48
N PRO A 504 -7.16 14.68 -18.67
CA PRO A 504 -8.43 14.18 -19.20
C PRO A 504 -9.09 13.09 -18.35
N PHE A 505 -8.32 12.30 -17.60
CA PHE A 505 -8.86 11.29 -16.69
C PHE A 505 -9.66 11.90 -15.54
N PHE A 506 -9.29 13.11 -15.12
CA PHE A 506 -9.97 13.87 -14.06
C PHE A 506 -11.06 14.80 -14.61
N GLY A 507 -11.27 14.86 -15.93
CA GLY A 507 -12.12 15.84 -16.55
C GLY A 507 -11.58 17.28 -16.43
N ALA A 508 -10.29 17.42 -16.16
CA ALA A 508 -9.63 18.72 -16.02
C ALA A 508 -9.02 19.18 -17.35
N GLU A 509 -9.01 20.48 -17.59
CA GLU A 509 -8.27 21.08 -18.70
C GLU A 509 -6.77 21.20 -18.38
N SER A 510 -5.95 21.40 -19.43
CA SER A 510 -4.52 21.65 -19.24
C SER A 510 -4.30 22.98 -18.55
N ALA A 511 -3.56 23.02 -17.44
CA ALA A 511 -3.20 24.25 -16.77
C ALA A 511 -2.12 24.99 -17.56
N GLY A 512 -2.26 26.28 -17.68
CA GLY A 512 -1.20 27.15 -18.14
C GLY A 512 0.09 27.07 -17.28
N ASP A 513 1.04 27.95 -17.56
CA ASP A 513 2.28 28.04 -16.79
C ASP A 513 2.01 28.43 -15.33
N ILE A 514 2.48 27.59 -14.40
CA ILE A 514 2.35 27.81 -12.96
C ILE A 514 3.65 28.38 -12.41
N ALA A 515 3.57 29.52 -11.71
CA ALA A 515 4.71 30.17 -11.08
C ALA A 515 5.07 29.52 -9.73
N TYR A 516 5.62 28.31 -9.76
CA TYR A 516 5.96 27.54 -8.55
C TYR A 516 6.85 28.29 -7.57
N PHE A 517 7.79 29.09 -8.04
CA PHE A 517 8.75 29.82 -7.21
C PHE A 517 8.33 31.27 -6.92
N SER A 518 7.03 31.59 -6.99
CA SER A 518 6.50 32.87 -6.54
C SER A 518 6.74 33.06 -5.03
N LEU A 519 6.79 34.32 -4.57
CA LEU A 519 6.93 34.62 -3.14
C LEU A 519 5.78 34.04 -2.30
N THR A 520 4.58 34.00 -2.86
CA THR A 520 3.40 33.40 -2.21
C THR A 520 3.62 31.91 -1.96
N ASN A 521 4.05 31.16 -2.97
CA ASN A 521 4.27 29.72 -2.88
C ASN A 521 5.46 29.37 -1.99
N LEU A 522 6.52 30.16 -2.02
CA LEU A 522 7.67 30.01 -1.14
C LEU A 522 7.32 30.24 0.33
N LYS A 523 6.40 31.16 0.65
CA LYS A 523 5.96 31.45 2.02
C LYS A 523 5.38 30.22 2.70
N GLY A 524 4.50 29.44 2.04
CA GLY A 524 3.92 28.22 2.58
C GLY A 524 5.00 27.17 2.92
N SER A 525 5.95 26.98 2.01
CA SER A 525 7.09 26.07 2.26
C SER A 525 7.97 26.53 3.41
N LEU A 526 8.26 27.83 3.53
CA LEU A 526 9.05 28.40 4.63
C LEU A 526 8.35 28.19 5.98
N ILE A 527 7.03 28.34 6.07
CA ILE A 527 6.25 28.04 7.28
C ILE A 527 6.39 26.57 7.66
N SER A 528 6.25 25.66 6.70
CA SER A 528 6.44 24.23 6.94
C SER A 528 7.87 23.90 7.42
N ILE A 529 8.89 24.52 6.84
CA ILE A 529 10.28 24.37 7.27
C ILE A 529 10.46 24.85 8.71
N LEU A 530 9.91 26.02 9.06
CA LEU A 530 9.96 26.56 10.41
C LEU A 530 9.31 25.61 11.43
N PHE A 531 8.11 25.10 11.14
CA PHE A 531 7.48 24.05 11.94
C PHE A 531 8.39 22.82 12.05
N GLY A 532 9.01 22.39 10.95
CA GLY A 532 9.93 21.26 10.96
C GLY A 532 11.10 21.43 11.91
N VAL A 533 11.72 22.60 11.93
CA VAL A 533 12.83 22.92 12.84
C VAL A 533 12.35 22.94 14.30
N VAL A 534 11.23 23.61 14.59
CA VAL A 534 10.68 23.70 15.95
C VAL A 534 10.30 22.31 16.47
N ILE A 535 9.57 21.52 15.67
CA ILE A 535 9.15 20.16 16.05
C ILE A 535 10.39 19.26 16.24
N TYR A 536 11.37 19.32 15.32
CA TYR A 536 12.59 18.55 15.43
C TYR A 536 13.31 18.83 16.76
N LEU A 537 13.51 20.10 17.12
CA LEU A 537 14.16 20.49 18.35
C LEU A 537 13.36 20.03 19.59
N ALA A 538 12.04 20.19 19.58
CA ALA A 538 11.16 19.75 20.67
C ALA A 538 11.19 18.22 20.81
N VAL A 539 10.94 17.47 19.72
CA VAL A 539 10.87 16.00 19.72
C VAL A 539 12.23 15.40 20.08
N MET A 540 13.35 15.93 19.58
CA MET A 540 14.68 15.44 19.91
C MET A 540 15.01 15.64 21.39
N ARG A 541 14.48 16.68 22.04
CA ARG A 541 14.65 16.88 23.50
C ARG A 541 13.77 15.93 24.31
N LEU A 542 12.54 15.68 23.87
CA LEU A 542 11.57 14.83 24.56
C LEU A 542 11.90 13.34 24.40
N LEU A 543 12.29 12.92 23.20
CA LEU A 543 12.55 11.51 22.88
C LEU A 543 13.97 11.05 23.23
N ALA A 544 14.92 11.96 23.39
CA ALA A 544 16.31 11.62 23.71
C ALA A 544 16.57 11.74 25.21
N ARG A 545 16.60 10.62 25.93
CA ARG A 545 17.00 10.55 27.34
C ARG A 545 18.50 10.34 27.46
N LYS A 546 19.15 11.02 28.42
CA LYS A 546 20.53 10.69 28.80
C LYS A 546 20.52 9.42 29.65
N THR A 547 21.25 8.40 29.21
CA THR A 547 21.55 7.20 30.01
C THR A 547 22.57 7.56 31.11
N ALA A 548 22.71 6.66 32.09
CA ALA A 548 23.69 6.81 33.17
C ALA A 548 25.12 7.03 32.64
N ASP A 549 25.44 6.48 31.47
CA ASP A 549 26.74 6.63 30.78
C ASP A 549 26.86 7.95 29.99
N GLY A 550 25.94 8.89 30.17
CA GLY A 550 25.95 10.19 29.48
C GLY A 550 25.60 10.13 27.98
N GLN A 551 25.23 8.96 27.46
CA GLN A 551 24.79 8.80 26.08
C GLN A 551 23.30 9.16 25.96
N ARG A 552 22.90 9.69 24.80
CA ARG A 552 21.48 9.95 24.51
C ARG A 552 20.87 8.74 23.83
N GLU A 553 19.79 8.20 24.36
CA GLU A 553 19.00 7.13 23.74
C GLU A 553 17.61 7.64 23.38
N TYR A 554 17.14 7.21 22.18
CA TYR A 554 15.76 7.46 21.77
C TYR A 554 14.85 6.51 22.53
N LEU A 555 13.89 7.08 23.25
CA LEU A 555 12.87 6.33 23.96
C LEU A 555 11.85 5.77 22.96
N ASP A 556 11.44 4.53 23.15
CA ASP A 556 10.30 3.96 22.43
C ASP A 556 9.01 4.46 23.09
N CYS A 557 8.53 5.61 22.61
CA CYS A 557 7.28 6.23 23.05
C CYS A 557 6.16 5.96 22.03
N TRP A 558 6.12 4.73 21.48
CA TRP A 558 5.05 4.35 20.56
C TRP A 558 3.69 4.57 21.21
N PRO A 559 2.79 5.37 20.61
CA PRO A 559 1.53 5.72 21.25
C PRO A 559 0.58 4.51 21.22
N VAL A 560 0.57 3.75 22.31
CA VAL A 560 -0.25 2.52 22.46
C VAL A 560 -1.74 2.82 22.26
N TRP A 561 -2.19 4.03 22.58
CA TRP A 561 -3.59 4.45 22.39
C TRP A 561 -3.96 4.62 20.90
N LEU A 562 -2.98 4.83 20.00
CA LEU A 562 -3.17 4.81 18.55
C LEU A 562 -3.02 3.40 17.95
N ASP A 563 -2.73 2.39 18.77
CA ASP A 563 -2.72 0.99 18.34
C ASP A 563 -4.16 0.47 18.21
N LEU A 564 -4.80 0.84 17.11
CA LEU A 564 -6.17 0.42 16.79
C LEU A 564 -6.31 -1.12 16.68
N GLU A 565 -5.22 -1.83 16.41
CA GLU A 565 -5.24 -3.29 16.33
C GLU A 565 -5.61 -3.90 17.67
N ASN A 566 -4.91 -3.51 18.73
CA ASN A 566 -5.14 -4.09 20.05
C ASN A 566 -6.32 -3.43 20.79
N SER A 567 -6.57 -2.13 20.56
CA SER A 567 -7.61 -1.37 21.25
C SER A 567 -9.00 -1.51 20.62
N VAL A 568 -9.08 -1.70 19.29
CA VAL A 568 -10.36 -1.73 18.56
C VAL A 568 -10.57 -3.06 17.83
N TYR A 569 -9.68 -3.42 16.89
CA TYR A 569 -9.97 -4.53 15.97
C TYR A 569 -9.92 -5.90 16.63
N ARG A 570 -8.93 -6.14 17.47
CA ARG A 570 -8.85 -7.40 18.23
C ARG A 570 -10.03 -7.54 19.16
N VAL A 571 -10.44 -6.46 19.84
CA VAL A 571 -11.62 -6.47 20.70
C VAL A 571 -12.89 -6.76 19.90
N LEU A 572 -13.05 -6.14 18.74
CA LEU A 572 -14.21 -6.33 17.87
C LEU A 572 -14.25 -7.73 17.28
N LEU A 573 -13.10 -8.24 16.81
CA LEU A 573 -13.00 -9.58 16.25
C LEU A 573 -13.13 -10.67 17.32
N GLU A 574 -12.37 -10.59 18.41
CA GLU A 574 -12.33 -11.65 19.42
C GLU A 574 -13.57 -11.65 20.32
N LYS A 575 -14.00 -10.49 20.79
CA LYS A 575 -15.12 -10.42 21.75
C LYS A 575 -16.49 -10.35 21.07
N VAL A 576 -16.62 -9.56 19.98
CA VAL A 576 -17.92 -9.38 19.33
C VAL A 576 -18.15 -10.46 18.28
N LEU A 577 -17.27 -10.57 17.27
CA LEU A 577 -17.48 -11.50 16.16
C LEU A 577 -17.31 -12.96 16.60
N LEU A 578 -16.15 -13.32 17.13
CA LEU A 578 -15.87 -14.70 17.54
C LEU A 578 -16.60 -15.07 18.83
N GLY A 579 -16.60 -14.20 19.84
CA GLY A 579 -17.22 -14.50 21.12
C GLY A 579 -18.74 -14.46 21.08
N ALA A 580 -19.33 -13.36 20.59
CA ALA A 580 -20.79 -13.22 20.61
C ALA A 580 -21.46 -13.84 19.35
N VAL A 581 -21.02 -13.48 18.15
CA VAL A 581 -21.72 -13.91 16.91
C VAL A 581 -21.43 -15.37 16.61
N CYS A 582 -20.14 -15.77 16.53
CA CYS A 582 -19.80 -17.17 16.26
C CYS A 582 -20.23 -18.08 17.40
N GLY A 583 -20.07 -17.66 18.66
CA GLY A 583 -20.57 -18.42 19.82
C GLY A 583 -22.09 -18.60 19.82
N PHE A 584 -22.85 -17.59 19.37
CA PHE A 584 -24.30 -17.71 19.16
C PHE A 584 -24.63 -18.69 18.01
N CYS A 585 -23.93 -18.59 16.90
CA CYS A 585 -24.10 -19.50 15.75
C CYS A 585 -23.73 -20.95 16.12
N ASP A 586 -22.62 -21.15 16.85
CA ASP A 586 -22.22 -22.47 17.36
C ASP A 586 -23.27 -23.03 18.30
N GLY A 587 -23.80 -22.22 19.22
CA GLY A 587 -24.88 -22.62 20.11
C GLY A 587 -26.19 -23.00 19.38
N LEU A 588 -26.51 -22.32 18.26
CA LEU A 588 -27.64 -22.69 17.40
C LEU A 588 -27.35 -23.99 16.63
N ALA A 589 -26.14 -24.14 16.10
CA ALA A 589 -25.72 -25.35 15.40
C ALA A 589 -25.74 -26.57 16.35
N ASP A 590 -25.21 -26.45 17.56
CA ASP A 590 -25.22 -27.49 18.57
C ASP A 590 -26.64 -27.89 18.98
N ARG A 591 -27.55 -26.94 19.16
CA ARG A 591 -28.98 -27.21 19.40
C ARG A 591 -29.60 -27.95 18.20
N GLY A 592 -29.35 -27.49 16.98
CA GLY A 592 -29.82 -28.16 15.77
C GLY A 592 -29.30 -29.58 15.63
N ILE A 593 -28.01 -29.79 15.86
CA ILE A 593 -27.37 -31.12 15.88
C ILE A 593 -27.96 -31.97 17.02
N GLY A 594 -28.19 -31.39 18.18
CA GLY A 594 -28.81 -32.08 19.32
C GLY A 594 -30.23 -32.55 19.03
N VAL A 595 -31.05 -31.75 18.33
CA VAL A 595 -32.39 -32.11 17.88
C VAL A 595 -32.29 -33.22 16.80
N MET A 596 -31.42 -33.06 15.82
CA MET A 596 -31.21 -34.04 14.75
C MET A 596 -30.75 -35.39 15.30
N ASN A 597 -29.82 -35.39 16.24
CA ASN A 597 -29.38 -36.61 16.92
C ASN A 597 -30.49 -37.28 17.71
N ARG A 598 -31.37 -36.54 18.37
CA ARG A 598 -32.53 -37.11 19.06
C ARG A 598 -33.58 -37.69 18.14
N VAL A 599 -33.78 -37.10 16.96
CA VAL A 599 -34.80 -37.51 15.99
C VAL A 599 -34.31 -38.66 15.12
N PHE A 600 -33.12 -38.54 14.54
CA PHE A 600 -32.61 -39.48 13.54
C PHE A 600 -31.62 -40.51 14.08
N PHE A 601 -30.95 -40.23 15.20
CA PHE A 601 -29.92 -41.09 15.78
C PHE A 601 -30.19 -41.45 17.24
N ARG A 602 -31.45 -41.83 17.55
CA ARG A 602 -31.86 -42.20 18.89
C ARG A 602 -31.01 -43.36 19.39
N GLU A 603 -30.10 -43.09 20.30
CA GLU A 603 -29.22 -44.12 20.87
C GLU A 603 -29.87 -44.80 22.07
N LYS A 604 -29.63 -46.08 22.20
CA LYS A 604 -30.02 -46.84 23.37
C LYS A 604 -29.09 -46.47 24.51
N SER A 605 -29.62 -46.40 25.74
CA SER A 605 -28.88 -45.99 26.93
C SER A 605 -27.63 -46.85 27.18
N GLU A 606 -26.65 -46.32 27.91
CA GLU A 606 -25.44 -47.09 28.29
C GLU A 606 -25.81 -48.37 29.02
N ASP A 607 -26.84 -48.35 29.87
CA ASP A 607 -27.36 -49.52 30.57
C ASP A 607 -27.80 -50.62 29.62
N TYR A 608 -28.47 -50.30 28.52
CA TYR A 608 -28.87 -51.26 27.49
C TYR A 608 -27.68 -52.01 26.88
N TRP A 609 -26.54 -51.33 26.70
CA TRP A 609 -25.35 -51.94 26.14
C TRP A 609 -24.56 -52.75 27.18
N MET A 610 -24.62 -52.31 28.44
CA MET A 610 -24.06 -53.06 29.58
C MET A 610 -24.83 -54.36 29.85
N GLU A 611 -26.17 -54.30 29.80
CA GLU A 611 -27.02 -55.51 29.92
C GLU A 611 -26.79 -56.53 28.78
N LYS A 612 -26.36 -56.07 27.62
CA LYS A 612 -25.96 -56.94 26.50
C LYS A 612 -24.51 -57.49 26.60
N GLY A 613 -23.84 -57.33 27.70
CA GLY A 613 -22.51 -57.88 27.96
C GLY A 613 -21.36 -57.07 27.31
N MET A 614 -21.59 -55.80 26.98
CA MET A 614 -20.52 -54.96 26.47
C MET A 614 -19.71 -54.38 27.64
N THR A 615 -18.40 -54.63 27.62
CA THR A 615 -17.49 -54.05 28.64
C THR A 615 -17.35 -52.55 28.51
N ALA A 616 -17.15 -51.85 29.62
CA ALA A 616 -17.04 -50.37 29.68
C ALA A 616 -15.93 -49.87 28.73
N GLU A 617 -14.88 -50.62 28.49
CA GLU A 617 -13.80 -50.29 27.58
C GLU A 617 -14.25 -50.35 26.10
N LYS A 618 -14.99 -51.38 25.72
CA LYS A 618 -15.56 -51.53 24.37
C LYS A 618 -16.62 -50.46 24.11
N LEU A 619 -17.39 -50.06 25.12
CA LEU A 619 -18.39 -49.00 25.02
C LEU A 619 -17.71 -47.65 24.79
N ARG A 620 -16.66 -47.32 25.58
CA ARG A 620 -15.87 -46.09 25.37
C ARG A 620 -15.24 -46.02 23.99
N LYS A 621 -14.69 -47.10 23.48
CA LYS A 621 -14.12 -47.18 22.13
C LYS A 621 -15.18 -46.97 21.06
N ARG A 622 -16.38 -47.53 21.24
CA ARG A 622 -17.52 -47.35 20.32
C ARG A 622 -18.02 -45.92 20.32
N LEU A 623 -18.18 -45.31 21.50
CA LEU A 623 -18.59 -43.89 21.63
C LEU A 623 -17.56 -42.97 20.97
N ARG A 624 -16.27 -43.24 21.13
CA ARG A 624 -15.20 -42.46 20.49
C ARG A 624 -15.23 -42.54 18.97
N ILE A 625 -15.33 -43.75 18.40
CA ILE A 625 -15.44 -43.96 16.94
C ILE A 625 -16.69 -43.27 16.41
N ARG A 626 -17.78 -43.27 17.15
CA ARG A 626 -19.01 -42.61 16.74
C ARG A 626 -18.92 -41.08 16.82
N GLN A 627 -18.27 -40.54 17.83
CA GLN A 627 -17.98 -39.10 17.89
C GLN A 627 -17.12 -38.65 16.69
N GLU A 628 -16.11 -39.42 16.32
CA GLU A 628 -15.29 -39.18 15.13
C GLU A 628 -16.13 -39.25 13.84
N GLN A 629 -17.05 -40.22 13.74
CA GLN A 629 -17.96 -40.34 12.59
C GLN A 629 -18.97 -39.19 12.52
N ILE A 630 -19.52 -38.73 13.65
CA ILE A 630 -20.42 -37.57 13.70
C ILE A 630 -19.67 -36.31 13.31
N LEU A 631 -18.44 -36.12 13.78
CA LEU A 631 -17.60 -34.98 13.41
C LEU A 631 -17.29 -34.96 11.91
N THR A 632 -16.94 -36.12 11.34
CA THR A 632 -16.63 -36.27 9.91
C THR A 632 -17.88 -36.05 9.04
N SER A 633 -19.04 -36.55 9.48
CA SER A 633 -20.31 -36.35 8.75
C SER A 633 -20.82 -34.90 8.86
N SER A 634 -20.61 -34.22 9.98
CA SER A 634 -20.96 -32.81 10.17
C SER A 634 -20.08 -31.88 9.33
N LEU A 635 -18.78 -32.17 9.21
CA LEU A 635 -17.86 -31.48 8.29
C LEU A 635 -18.28 -31.67 6.83
N SER A 636 -18.63 -32.90 6.43
CA SER A 636 -19.12 -33.21 5.07
C SER A 636 -20.45 -32.51 4.78
N PHE A 637 -21.34 -32.44 5.78
CA PHE A 637 -22.61 -31.73 5.67
C PHE A 637 -22.42 -30.21 5.59
N GLY A 638 -21.49 -29.64 6.34
CA GLY A 638 -21.10 -28.23 6.26
C GLY A 638 -20.54 -27.87 4.87
N LEU A 639 -19.66 -28.71 4.31
CA LEU A 639 -19.15 -28.56 2.95
C LEU A 639 -20.26 -28.66 1.90
N LEU A 640 -21.21 -29.56 2.08
CA LEU A 640 -22.35 -29.72 1.18
C LEU A 640 -23.29 -28.51 1.22
N LEU A 641 -23.53 -27.95 2.43
CA LEU A 641 -24.28 -26.70 2.59
C LEU A 641 -23.58 -25.50 1.95
N CYS A 642 -22.26 -25.39 2.10
CA CYS A 642 -21.47 -24.36 1.42
C CYS A 642 -21.54 -24.50 -0.11
N ALA A 643 -21.41 -25.72 -0.62
CA ALA A 643 -21.54 -26.00 -2.04
C ALA A 643 -22.96 -25.71 -2.56
N ALA A 644 -23.99 -26.11 -1.82
CA ALA A 644 -25.38 -25.80 -2.16
C ALA A 644 -25.66 -24.29 -2.11
N GLY A 645 -25.11 -23.57 -1.13
CA GLY A 645 -25.18 -22.11 -1.05
C GLY A 645 -24.51 -21.43 -2.25
N MET A 646 -23.33 -21.89 -2.67
CA MET A 646 -22.66 -21.39 -3.87
C MET A 646 -23.48 -21.67 -5.14
N VAL A 647 -24.04 -22.87 -5.29
CA VAL A 647 -24.90 -23.23 -6.43
C VAL A 647 -26.17 -22.40 -6.42
N ALA A 648 -26.82 -22.22 -5.28
CA ALA A 648 -28.01 -21.37 -5.13
C ALA A 648 -27.70 -19.90 -5.48
N THR A 649 -26.56 -19.38 -5.06
CA THR A 649 -26.10 -18.02 -5.40
C THR A 649 -25.83 -17.90 -6.90
N LEU A 650 -25.17 -18.90 -7.51
CA LEU A 650 -24.94 -18.95 -8.96
C LEU A 650 -26.26 -19.05 -9.75
N LEU A 651 -27.20 -19.88 -9.31
CA LEU A 651 -28.52 -20.00 -9.92
C LEU A 651 -29.32 -18.70 -9.74
N TYR A 652 -29.26 -18.06 -8.59
CA TYR A 652 -29.90 -16.77 -8.37
C TYR A 652 -29.31 -15.71 -9.33
N LEU A 653 -27.99 -15.63 -9.44
CA LEU A 653 -27.31 -14.72 -10.37
C LEU A 653 -27.60 -15.01 -11.86
N LEU A 654 -27.88 -16.27 -12.22
CA LEU A 654 -28.23 -16.67 -13.57
C LEU A 654 -29.73 -16.46 -13.91
N TYR A 655 -30.61 -16.53 -12.90
CA TYR A 655 -32.06 -16.46 -13.12
C TYR A 655 -32.65 -15.06 -12.92
N TRP A 656 -31.95 -14.17 -12.20
CA TRP A 656 -32.41 -12.80 -11.95
C TRP A 656 -31.85 -11.82 -13.00
N ARG A 657 -31.77 -12.28 -14.22
CA ARG A 657 -31.51 -11.45 -15.40
C ARG A 657 -32.79 -10.90 -16.00
#